data_4dee2f98d772df5058000ea6f2f76dab
#
_entry.id   4dee2f98d772df5058000ea6f2f76dab
#
_cell.length_a   1.000
_cell.length_b   1.000
_cell.length_c   1.000
_cell.angle_alpha   90.00
_cell.angle_beta   90.00
_cell.angle_gamma   90.00
#
_symmetry.space_group_name_H-M   'P 1'
#
loop_
_entity.id
_entity.type
_entity.pdbx_description
1 polymer ?
#
loop_
_entity_poly.entity_id
_entity_poly.type
_entity_poly.pdbx_seq_one_letter_code
_entity_poly.pdbx_strand_id
1 'polypeptide(L)'
;MSAAAQDIDVSKYREQYHVSVKKISQPIKLDGELDEAAWLQAQPANDFWLKFPRDDAKANHKTEARVLYDDKFLYFGITAYDSLPLIGQSLKRDSRIRENDGVGIMLDPFGKKTSGFYFTVTAFNVQADDVLSGSNNELSFSWDNKWYSEVKRYPDHYTVEIAIPFKTLRYDKNSKEWGINFIRSDKKANEFHTWTRVPVNFASVDLGYLGSLIWSEPPPNPGSNISLIPYVTGNATQNKANNKGIQGDFDAGLDAKIALTSSLNLDLTVNPDFSQVEVDKQVTNLSRFSIFFPERRNFFLENSDLFSNYGIPPIRPFYSRRIGLDPDGNPLPIIAGARITGNVAARTRVGLMTMQTKASGKYAGQNYSALTVQQQVLKRTTIKGYFFNRQGFFDDQHKLTNTLDEYGRNAGAEIAYQNEKGEWQGWLGYHLSMKPGISDKNIFFNSGGGYFGRSFTSWINFDNVGTNYYTDIGFVGRIQNYDAFRDTIIRLGFRQFFNQNSYRILPKKGSINQHRIQLENFFVLNPNGSFNERNNQLNYSIEFKSTSNFEFRVTAFQTNLQFHTSFTDGDPLPPGKYLYNQFTTRYSTDTRKMFSFKTGLTMGKYYSGKYLQYSAEATFRSQPWLTIQLDAEYNKLDFAEPYGKRNLFLLAPRIEINFSNKIFWTTFMQYNTQRNNFNINSRLQWRYKPASDFFLVYTDNYYSDPFLKNKNRALVFKLNYWLNL
;
A
#
# COMPACT_ATOMS: atom_id res chain seq x y z
N MET A 1 -36.66 -16.95 2.71
CA MET A 1 -37.16 -15.94 1.76
C MET A 1 -36.07 -14.87 1.63
N SER A 2 -35.39 -14.84 0.50
CA SER A 2 -34.40 -13.86 0.14
C SER A 2 -35.10 -12.52 -0.07
N ALA A 3 -34.92 -11.56 0.83
CA ALA A 3 -35.25 -10.17 0.52
C ALA A 3 -34.32 -9.78 -0.63
N ALA A 4 -34.85 -9.64 -1.83
CA ALA A 4 -34.15 -9.08 -2.96
C ALA A 4 -33.55 -7.75 -2.50
N ALA A 5 -32.22 -7.63 -2.48
CA ALA A 5 -31.57 -6.36 -2.30
C ALA A 5 -32.09 -5.47 -3.42
N GLN A 6 -32.75 -4.34 -3.07
CA GLN A 6 -33.18 -3.36 -4.05
C GLN A 6 -31.99 -3.05 -4.96
N ASP A 7 -32.16 -3.31 -6.25
CA ASP A 7 -31.11 -3.08 -7.25
C ASP A 7 -30.77 -1.59 -7.24
N ILE A 8 -29.53 -1.25 -6.90
CA ILE A 8 -29.08 0.13 -6.77
C ILE A 8 -28.86 0.67 -8.18
N ASP A 9 -29.74 1.54 -8.62
CA ASP A 9 -29.61 2.24 -9.91
C ASP A 9 -28.63 3.39 -9.78
N VAL A 10 -27.36 3.11 -10.10
CA VAL A 10 -26.27 4.11 -10.04
C VAL A 10 -26.51 5.26 -11.06
N SER A 11 -27.33 5.07 -12.10
CA SER A 11 -27.61 6.12 -13.08
C SER A 11 -28.38 7.29 -12.47
N LYS A 12 -29.17 7.04 -11.43
CA LYS A 12 -29.96 8.05 -10.70
C LYS A 12 -29.22 8.70 -9.52
N TYR A 13 -27.99 8.26 -9.23
CA TYR A 13 -27.25 8.80 -8.07
C TYR A 13 -27.02 10.31 -8.16
N ARG A 14 -26.70 10.82 -9.35
CA ARG A 14 -26.48 12.25 -9.57
C ARG A 14 -27.73 13.09 -9.32
N GLU A 15 -28.90 12.55 -9.58
CA GLU A 15 -30.17 13.22 -9.30
C GLU A 15 -30.53 13.19 -7.81
N GLN A 16 -30.23 12.07 -7.13
CA GLN A 16 -30.56 11.87 -5.72
C GLN A 16 -29.56 12.50 -4.77
N TYR A 17 -28.26 12.48 -5.12
CA TYR A 17 -27.16 12.94 -4.29
C TYR A 17 -26.40 14.05 -5.00
N HIS A 18 -26.87 15.28 -4.77
CA HIS A 18 -26.18 16.47 -5.28
C HIS A 18 -26.09 17.56 -4.21
N VAL A 19 -25.01 18.29 -4.21
CA VAL A 19 -24.80 19.49 -3.41
C VAL A 19 -24.29 20.60 -4.32
N SER A 20 -24.86 21.80 -4.18
CA SER A 20 -24.42 23.00 -4.88
C SER A 20 -23.37 23.71 -4.05
N VAL A 21 -22.22 24.01 -4.66
CA VAL A 21 -21.17 24.78 -4.01
C VAL A 21 -21.37 26.27 -4.29
N LYS A 22 -21.26 27.08 -3.23
CA LYS A 22 -21.42 28.54 -3.30
C LYS A 22 -20.08 29.25 -3.13
N LYS A 23 -19.87 30.30 -3.92
CA LYS A 23 -18.74 31.20 -3.75
C LYS A 23 -19.00 32.13 -2.56
N ILE A 24 -17.98 32.32 -1.74
CA ILE A 24 -17.99 33.26 -0.59
C ILE A 24 -17.07 34.43 -0.90
N SER A 25 -17.42 35.61 -0.34
CA SER A 25 -16.62 36.82 -0.50
C SER A 25 -15.63 37.04 0.67
N GLN A 26 -15.88 36.42 1.80
CA GLN A 26 -14.99 36.47 2.97
C GLN A 26 -14.43 35.07 3.23
N PRO A 27 -13.11 34.91 3.49
CA PRO A 27 -12.51 33.63 3.77
C PRO A 27 -13.04 33.04 5.08
N ILE A 28 -13.15 31.73 5.16
CA ILE A 28 -13.45 30.99 6.39
C ILE A 28 -12.21 31.04 7.30
N LYS A 29 -12.44 31.31 8.57
CA LYS A 29 -11.44 31.21 9.62
C LYS A 29 -11.36 29.76 10.09
N LEU A 30 -10.29 29.07 9.74
CA LEU A 30 -10.07 27.68 10.14
C LEU A 30 -9.75 27.60 11.64
N ASP A 31 -10.76 27.37 12.46
CA ASP A 31 -10.63 27.17 13.91
C ASP A 31 -11.45 25.97 14.44
N GLY A 32 -12.11 25.27 13.52
CA GLY A 32 -12.95 24.11 13.80
C GLY A 32 -14.36 24.45 14.24
N GLU A 33 -14.76 25.72 14.26
CA GLU A 33 -16.13 26.18 14.54
C GLU A 33 -16.85 26.49 13.22
N LEU A 34 -18.09 26.05 13.07
CA LEU A 34 -18.89 26.34 11.87
C LEU A 34 -19.84 27.48 12.17
N ASP A 35 -19.29 28.61 12.64
CA ASP A 35 -20.07 29.77 13.13
C ASP A 35 -20.20 30.91 12.12
N GLU A 36 -19.43 30.87 10.99
CA GLU A 36 -19.61 31.84 9.94
C GLU A 36 -20.99 31.70 9.25
N ALA A 37 -21.65 32.81 9.04
CA ALA A 37 -22.96 32.88 8.41
C ALA A 37 -23.00 32.18 7.02
N ALA A 38 -21.87 32.06 6.33
CA ALA A 38 -21.74 31.39 5.07
C ALA A 38 -22.07 29.87 5.18
N TRP A 39 -21.71 29.23 6.29
CA TRP A 39 -22.03 27.80 6.52
C TRP A 39 -23.54 27.57 6.61
N LEU A 40 -24.31 28.48 7.21
CA LEU A 40 -25.75 28.35 7.30
C LEU A 40 -26.45 28.43 5.94
N GLN A 41 -25.83 29.09 4.95
CA GLN A 41 -26.37 29.24 3.61
C GLN A 41 -25.99 28.11 2.67
N ALA A 42 -25.04 27.25 3.05
CA ALA A 42 -24.60 26.13 2.27
C ALA A 42 -25.59 24.95 2.37
N GLN A 43 -25.89 24.32 1.23
CA GLN A 43 -26.74 23.13 1.19
C GLN A 43 -26.07 21.97 1.96
N PRO A 44 -26.71 21.37 2.98
CA PRO A 44 -26.12 20.25 3.68
C PRO A 44 -26.30 18.95 2.90
N ALA A 45 -25.23 18.14 2.86
CA ALA A 45 -25.30 16.72 2.58
C ALA A 45 -25.56 15.99 3.89
N ASN A 46 -26.68 15.29 3.99
CA ASN A 46 -27.16 14.61 5.21
C ASN A 46 -27.67 13.20 4.86
N ASP A 47 -28.31 12.52 5.82
CA ASP A 47 -28.93 11.22 5.64
C ASP A 47 -27.97 10.12 5.14
N PHE A 48 -26.81 10.02 5.77
CA PHE A 48 -25.79 9.04 5.43
C PHE A 48 -26.31 7.60 5.56
N TRP A 49 -25.80 6.75 4.73
CA TRP A 49 -26.05 5.32 4.73
C TRP A 49 -25.00 4.57 5.53
N LEU A 50 -25.44 3.54 6.22
CA LEU A 50 -24.55 2.55 6.76
C LEU A 50 -23.87 1.80 5.59
N LYS A 51 -22.56 1.73 5.58
CA LYS A 51 -21.74 1.04 4.58
C LYS A 51 -21.15 -0.25 5.15
N PHE A 52 -20.79 -0.21 6.43
CA PHE A 52 -20.29 -1.34 7.19
C PHE A 52 -20.93 -1.32 8.58
N PRO A 53 -21.35 -2.47 9.11
CA PRO A 53 -21.16 -3.85 8.60
C PRO A 53 -22.13 -4.27 7.49
N ARG A 54 -23.13 -3.48 7.17
CA ARG A 54 -24.16 -3.72 6.15
C ARG A 54 -24.53 -2.42 5.44
N ASP A 55 -25.27 -2.50 4.33
CA ASP A 55 -25.57 -1.35 3.44
C ASP A 55 -27.08 -1.16 3.20
N ASP A 56 -27.93 -1.72 4.07
CA ASP A 56 -29.39 -1.73 3.91
C ASP A 56 -30.14 -0.85 4.92
N ALA A 57 -29.43 0.04 5.63
CA ALA A 57 -29.98 0.97 6.60
C ALA A 57 -29.28 2.33 6.55
N LYS A 58 -29.93 3.35 7.10
CA LYS A 58 -29.31 4.63 7.39
C LYS A 58 -28.34 4.51 8.56
N ALA A 59 -27.36 5.40 8.60
CA ALA A 59 -26.39 5.51 9.69
C ALA A 59 -27.11 5.80 11.02
N ASN A 60 -26.60 5.21 12.11
CA ASN A 60 -27.20 5.40 13.43
C ASN A 60 -26.91 6.79 14.00
N HIS A 61 -25.73 7.34 13.70
CA HIS A 61 -25.33 8.67 14.13
C HIS A 61 -25.39 9.65 12.95
N LYS A 62 -26.00 10.82 13.19
CA LYS A 62 -26.16 11.87 12.20
C LYS A 62 -24.80 12.46 11.79
N THR A 63 -24.66 12.78 10.53
CA THR A 63 -23.53 13.53 9.95
C THR A 63 -24.08 14.54 8.96
N GLU A 64 -23.58 15.76 9.01
CA GLU A 64 -23.90 16.84 8.06
C GLU A 64 -22.60 17.36 7.45
N ALA A 65 -22.54 17.51 6.14
CA ALA A 65 -21.41 18.08 5.43
C ALA A 65 -21.87 19.23 4.53
N ARG A 66 -21.10 20.29 4.48
CA ARG A 66 -21.35 21.50 3.68
C ARG A 66 -20.11 21.85 2.87
N VAL A 67 -20.29 22.50 1.71
CA VAL A 67 -19.22 22.87 0.81
C VAL A 67 -19.35 24.32 0.40
N LEU A 68 -18.24 25.06 0.49
CA LEU A 68 -18.10 26.47 0.09
C LEU A 68 -16.79 26.63 -0.68
N TYR A 69 -16.60 27.74 -1.39
CA TYR A 69 -15.33 28.08 -2.01
C TYR A 69 -15.11 29.58 -2.12
N ASP A 70 -13.84 29.98 -2.18
CA ASP A 70 -13.38 31.28 -2.60
C ASP A 70 -12.44 31.15 -3.82
N ASP A 71 -11.68 32.18 -4.16
CA ASP A 71 -10.76 32.16 -5.29
C ASP A 71 -9.52 31.27 -5.05
N LYS A 72 -9.25 30.83 -3.81
CA LYS A 72 -8.04 30.09 -3.42
C LYS A 72 -8.32 28.70 -2.89
N PHE A 73 -9.44 28.53 -2.18
CA PHE A 73 -9.73 27.31 -1.42
C PHE A 73 -11.12 26.76 -1.69
N LEU A 74 -11.19 25.44 -1.69
CA LEU A 74 -12.44 24.68 -1.52
C LEU A 74 -12.55 24.30 -0.05
N TYR A 75 -13.65 24.74 0.61
CA TYR A 75 -13.88 24.54 2.03
C TYR A 75 -14.93 23.48 2.29
N PHE A 76 -14.72 22.69 3.32
CA PHE A 76 -15.69 21.73 3.82
C PHE A 76 -15.90 21.93 5.31
N GLY A 77 -17.16 22.05 5.71
CA GLY A 77 -17.59 22.09 7.11
C GLY A 77 -18.39 20.82 7.39
N ILE A 78 -17.95 20.00 8.34
CA ILE A 78 -18.60 18.74 8.66
C ILE A 78 -18.91 18.67 10.15
N THR A 79 -20.17 18.38 10.49
CA THR A 79 -20.61 18.08 11.86
C THR A 79 -20.90 16.60 11.98
N ALA A 80 -20.24 15.93 12.90
CA ALA A 80 -20.43 14.51 13.18
C ALA A 80 -20.93 14.33 14.61
N TYR A 81 -22.19 13.94 14.76
CA TYR A 81 -22.81 13.72 16.06
C TYR A 81 -22.32 12.41 16.67
N ASP A 82 -21.79 12.49 17.90
CA ASP A 82 -21.29 11.36 18.68
C ASP A 82 -21.07 11.79 20.13
N SER A 83 -21.00 10.83 21.05
CA SER A 83 -20.69 11.08 22.45
C SER A 83 -19.20 10.77 22.76
N LEU A 84 -18.64 11.43 23.76
CA LEU A 84 -17.31 11.12 24.28
C LEU A 84 -17.28 9.77 25.03
N PRO A 85 -16.14 9.05 25.11
CA PRO A 85 -14.88 9.39 24.47
C PRO A 85 -14.84 8.96 23.01
N LEU A 86 -14.14 9.73 22.17
CA LEU A 86 -13.86 9.40 20.77
C LEU A 86 -12.62 8.51 20.68
N ILE A 87 -12.52 7.72 19.62
CA ILE A 87 -11.40 6.80 19.37
C ILE A 87 -10.37 7.45 18.46
N GLY A 88 -9.15 7.63 18.96
CA GLY A 88 -8.00 8.12 18.20
C GLY A 88 -6.76 7.30 18.50
N GLN A 89 -6.35 6.42 17.59
CA GLN A 89 -5.26 5.48 17.88
C GLN A 89 -3.86 6.10 17.78
N SER A 90 -3.70 7.17 16.99
CA SER A 90 -2.43 7.87 16.79
C SER A 90 -2.67 9.31 16.39
N LEU A 91 -1.70 10.19 16.69
CA LEU A 91 -1.66 11.56 16.16
C LEU A 91 -0.77 11.69 14.92
N LYS A 92 -0.16 10.59 14.47
CA LYS A 92 0.70 10.58 13.29
C LYS A 92 -0.13 10.75 12.02
N ARG A 93 0.30 11.65 11.11
CA ARG A 93 -0.28 11.83 9.78
C ARG A 93 -0.34 10.48 9.04
N ASP A 94 -1.33 10.32 8.18
CA ASP A 94 -1.61 9.12 7.39
C ASP A 94 -2.08 7.91 8.23
N SER A 95 -2.53 8.18 9.46
CA SER A 95 -3.24 7.18 10.25
C SER A 95 -4.56 6.80 9.56
N ARG A 96 -4.77 5.49 9.37
CA ARG A 96 -5.95 4.99 8.65
C ARG A 96 -7.24 5.41 9.35
N ILE A 97 -8.13 6.07 8.61
CA ILE A 97 -9.41 6.54 9.17
C ILE A 97 -10.24 5.41 9.78
N ARG A 98 -10.22 4.19 9.21
CA ARG A 98 -10.96 3.03 9.75
C ARG A 98 -10.55 2.60 11.16
N GLU A 99 -9.39 3.05 11.63
CA GLU A 99 -8.91 2.77 12.98
C GLU A 99 -9.27 3.89 13.97
N ASN A 100 -9.86 4.99 13.50
CA ASN A 100 -10.15 6.18 14.26
C ASN A 100 -11.59 6.65 14.02
N ASP A 101 -12.15 7.46 14.94
CA ASP A 101 -13.30 8.31 14.64
C ASP A 101 -12.83 9.45 13.74
N GLY A 102 -13.58 9.73 12.67
CA GLY A 102 -13.20 10.77 11.74
C GLY A 102 -14.09 10.83 10.50
N VAL A 103 -13.82 11.80 9.66
CA VAL A 103 -14.56 12.09 8.42
C VAL A 103 -13.64 12.09 7.22
N GLY A 104 -14.19 11.86 6.04
CA GLY A 104 -13.46 11.88 4.79
C GLY A 104 -14.27 12.46 3.64
N ILE A 105 -13.56 12.96 2.65
CA ILE A 105 -14.11 13.56 1.45
C ILE A 105 -13.47 12.86 0.25
N MET A 106 -14.30 12.38 -0.66
CA MET A 106 -13.87 11.88 -1.97
C MET A 106 -14.24 12.88 -3.04
N LEU A 107 -13.30 13.17 -3.93
CA LEU A 107 -13.51 14.05 -5.07
C LEU A 107 -13.04 13.36 -6.36
N ASP A 108 -13.87 13.39 -7.40
CA ASP A 108 -13.50 13.13 -8.79
C ASP A 108 -13.68 14.41 -9.61
N PRO A 109 -12.67 15.29 -9.66
CA PRO A 109 -12.78 16.59 -10.30
C PRO A 109 -12.85 16.52 -11.84
N PHE A 110 -12.62 15.35 -12.42
CA PHE A 110 -12.76 15.13 -13.86
C PHE A 110 -14.11 14.48 -14.22
N GLY A 111 -14.84 13.92 -13.25
CA GLY A 111 -16.11 13.22 -13.44
C GLY A 111 -16.00 11.95 -14.31
N LYS A 112 -14.79 11.35 -14.40
CA LYS A 112 -14.50 10.20 -15.29
C LYS A 112 -14.50 8.86 -14.57
N LYS A 113 -14.57 8.85 -13.24
CA LYS A 113 -14.55 7.64 -12.40
C LYS A 113 -13.28 6.79 -12.56
N THR A 114 -12.18 7.40 -12.98
CA THR A 114 -10.87 6.73 -13.21
C THR A 114 -9.80 7.15 -12.24
N SER A 115 -9.92 8.33 -11.66
CA SER A 115 -9.04 8.84 -10.63
C SER A 115 -9.79 9.84 -9.75
N GLY A 116 -9.37 9.97 -8.51
CA GLY A 116 -9.97 10.88 -7.55
C GLY A 116 -9.02 11.17 -6.40
N PHE A 117 -9.40 12.11 -5.56
CA PHE A 117 -8.69 12.47 -4.33
C PHE A 117 -9.52 12.02 -3.14
N TYR A 118 -8.82 11.60 -2.10
CA TYR A 118 -9.41 11.22 -0.83
C TYR A 118 -8.70 11.95 0.30
N PHE A 119 -9.42 12.79 1.03
CA PHE A 119 -8.93 13.54 2.17
C PHE A 119 -9.67 13.07 3.42
N THR A 120 -8.93 12.79 4.49
CA THR A 120 -9.53 12.36 5.75
C THR A 120 -8.97 13.15 6.92
N VAL A 121 -9.82 13.42 7.89
CA VAL A 121 -9.47 14.06 9.16
C VAL A 121 -10.08 13.26 10.30
N THR A 122 -9.25 12.84 11.24
CA THR A 122 -9.75 12.19 12.46
C THR A 122 -10.31 13.22 13.42
N ALA A 123 -11.11 12.77 14.39
CA ALA A 123 -11.61 13.64 15.47
C ALA A 123 -10.50 14.28 16.35
N PHE A 124 -9.24 13.91 16.13
CA PHE A 124 -8.05 14.47 16.78
C PHE A 124 -7.20 15.34 15.84
N ASN A 125 -7.79 15.81 14.73
CA ASN A 125 -7.16 16.63 13.70
C ASN A 125 -5.91 15.95 13.08
N VAL A 126 -6.00 14.66 12.84
CA VAL A 126 -4.96 13.92 12.09
C VAL A 126 -5.40 13.82 10.64
N GLN A 127 -4.60 14.39 9.77
CA GLN A 127 -4.82 14.41 8.33
C GLN A 127 -4.27 13.14 7.67
N ALA A 128 -4.98 12.65 6.65
CA ALA A 128 -4.42 11.74 5.64
C ALA A 128 -4.99 12.09 4.27
N ASP A 129 -4.18 12.00 3.26
CA ASP A 129 -4.56 12.26 1.87
C ASP A 129 -4.06 11.14 0.97
N ASP A 130 -4.90 10.81 -0.01
CA ASP A 130 -4.68 9.72 -0.94
C ASP A 130 -5.16 10.09 -2.33
N VAL A 131 -4.58 9.45 -3.34
CA VAL A 131 -5.09 9.43 -4.70
C VAL A 131 -5.68 8.06 -4.99
N LEU A 132 -6.92 8.07 -5.44
CA LEU A 132 -7.55 6.89 -6.02
C LEU A 132 -7.21 6.82 -7.50
N SER A 133 -6.83 5.65 -7.96
CA SER A 133 -6.49 5.44 -9.35
C SER A 133 -6.82 4.03 -9.82
N GLY A 134 -7.02 3.93 -11.14
CA GLY A 134 -7.24 2.67 -11.81
C GLY A 134 -8.64 2.09 -11.67
N SER A 135 -8.87 0.99 -12.37
CA SER A 135 -10.15 0.27 -12.40
C SER A 135 -10.50 -0.39 -11.06
N ASN A 136 -9.53 -0.60 -10.18
CA ASN A 136 -9.69 -1.31 -8.92
C ASN A 136 -9.93 -0.37 -7.72
N ASN A 137 -9.98 0.96 -7.93
CA ASN A 137 -10.10 1.96 -6.85
C ASN A 137 -9.04 1.77 -5.74
N GLU A 138 -7.81 1.51 -6.14
CA GLU A 138 -6.69 1.34 -5.21
C GLU A 138 -6.28 2.71 -4.65
N LEU A 139 -6.14 2.78 -3.32
CA LEU A 139 -5.61 3.94 -2.62
C LEU A 139 -4.09 3.92 -2.69
N SER A 140 -3.51 5.04 -3.11
CA SER A 140 -2.08 5.28 -3.04
C SER A 140 -1.76 6.03 -1.76
N PHE A 141 -1.61 5.32 -0.64
CA PHE A 141 -1.31 5.86 0.70
C PHE A 141 -0.02 6.68 0.82
N SER A 142 0.47 7.19 -0.25
CA SER A 142 1.78 7.84 -0.34
C SER A 142 1.74 9.17 -1.08
N TRP A 143 0.55 9.59 -1.51
CA TRP A 143 0.36 10.93 -2.04
C TRP A 143 0.21 11.91 -0.89
N ASP A 144 1.11 12.84 -0.77
CA ASP A 144 1.17 13.83 0.29
C ASP A 144 1.10 15.23 -0.33
N ASN A 145 0.20 16.07 0.14
CA ASN A 145 0.06 17.43 -0.37
C ASN A 145 -0.29 18.41 0.75
N LYS A 146 -0.30 19.70 0.40
CA LYS A 146 -0.54 20.77 1.36
C LYS A 146 -2.00 21.17 1.37
N TRP A 147 -2.67 20.92 2.48
CA TRP A 147 -4.03 21.36 2.78
C TRP A 147 -4.17 21.56 4.29
N TYR A 148 -5.29 22.11 4.75
CA TYR A 148 -5.45 22.55 6.12
C TYR A 148 -6.73 21.99 6.72
N SER A 149 -6.73 21.71 8.00
CA SER A 149 -7.90 21.30 8.75
C SER A 149 -7.81 21.72 10.22
N GLU A 150 -8.96 22.00 10.83
CA GLU A 150 -9.11 22.17 12.27
C GLU A 150 -10.33 21.39 12.75
N VAL A 151 -10.28 20.96 14.01
CA VAL A 151 -11.30 20.13 14.62
C VAL A 151 -11.62 20.64 16.02
N LYS A 152 -12.90 20.85 16.29
CA LYS A 152 -13.40 21.16 17.62
C LYS A 152 -14.30 20.04 18.14
N ARG A 153 -14.11 19.65 19.39
CA ARG A 153 -14.85 18.54 20.03
C ARG A 153 -15.76 19.08 21.09
N TYR A 154 -17.00 18.62 21.08
CA TYR A 154 -18.06 18.93 22.03
C TYR A 154 -18.53 17.65 22.72
N PRO A 155 -19.35 17.72 23.77
CA PRO A 155 -19.83 16.53 24.48
C PRO A 155 -20.65 15.56 23.60
N ASP A 156 -21.37 16.07 22.59
CA ASP A 156 -22.37 15.38 21.78
C ASP A 156 -22.06 15.38 20.27
N HIS A 157 -20.99 16.06 19.84
CA HIS A 157 -20.55 16.09 18.45
C HIS A 157 -19.09 16.56 18.34
N TYR A 158 -18.54 16.46 17.16
CA TYR A 158 -17.33 17.19 16.76
C TYR A 158 -17.54 17.85 15.40
N THR A 159 -16.91 18.99 15.22
CA THR A 159 -16.90 19.74 13.96
C THR A 159 -15.53 19.68 13.32
N VAL A 160 -15.51 19.63 12.00
CA VAL A 160 -14.29 19.59 11.20
C VAL A 160 -14.38 20.65 10.12
N GLU A 161 -13.43 21.56 10.08
CA GLU A 161 -13.21 22.47 8.98
C GLU A 161 -12.01 22.02 8.16
N ILE A 162 -12.18 22.01 6.84
CA ILE A 162 -11.13 21.63 5.88
C ILE A 162 -11.04 22.71 4.81
N ALA A 163 -9.82 23.16 4.50
CA ALA A 163 -9.53 24.05 3.38
C ALA A 163 -8.50 23.42 2.44
N ILE A 164 -8.94 23.11 1.22
CA ILE A 164 -8.11 22.51 0.19
C ILE A 164 -7.77 23.58 -0.83
N PRO A 165 -6.50 23.99 -0.99
CA PRO A 165 -6.10 24.96 -2.02
C PRO A 165 -6.42 24.40 -3.42
N PHE A 166 -6.98 25.19 -4.32
CA PHE A 166 -7.23 24.76 -5.68
C PHE A 166 -5.96 24.28 -6.39
N LYS A 167 -4.80 24.86 -6.08
CA LYS A 167 -3.51 24.42 -6.60
C LYS A 167 -3.08 23.01 -6.14
N THR A 168 -3.68 22.48 -5.09
CA THR A 168 -3.48 21.10 -4.63
C THR A 168 -4.23 20.09 -5.49
N LEU A 169 -5.37 20.51 -6.05
CA LEU A 169 -6.24 19.67 -6.85
C LEU A 169 -5.88 19.74 -8.34
N ARG A 170 -6.15 18.64 -9.03
CA ARG A 170 -6.07 18.56 -10.49
C ARG A 170 -7.49 18.40 -11.01
N TYR A 171 -7.94 19.29 -11.88
CA TYR A 171 -9.31 19.32 -12.37
C TYR A 171 -9.42 19.95 -13.75
N ASP A 172 -10.54 19.67 -14.40
CA ASP A 172 -10.94 20.38 -15.62
C ASP A 172 -11.58 21.72 -15.20
N LYS A 173 -10.92 22.82 -15.52
CA LYS A 173 -11.39 24.19 -15.20
C LYS A 173 -12.73 24.57 -15.86
N ASN A 174 -13.15 23.84 -16.89
CA ASN A 174 -14.41 24.06 -17.57
C ASN A 174 -15.54 23.18 -17.05
N SER A 175 -15.24 22.23 -16.16
CA SER A 175 -16.23 21.32 -15.61
C SER A 175 -17.11 22.05 -14.58
N LYS A 176 -18.42 21.98 -14.76
CA LYS A 176 -19.42 22.49 -13.82
C LYS A 176 -19.91 21.43 -12.84
N GLU A 177 -19.41 20.22 -12.94
CA GLU A 177 -19.81 19.10 -12.08
C GLU A 177 -18.62 18.21 -11.75
N TRP A 178 -18.39 17.99 -10.45
CA TRP A 178 -17.41 17.04 -9.95
C TRP A 178 -18.12 15.87 -9.27
N GLY A 179 -17.52 14.71 -9.25
CA GLY A 179 -17.95 13.61 -8.40
C GLY A 179 -17.56 13.89 -6.94
N ILE A 180 -18.49 13.63 -6.00
CA ILE A 180 -18.23 13.79 -4.57
C ILE A 180 -18.90 12.70 -3.75
N ASN A 181 -18.25 12.28 -2.65
CA ASN A 181 -18.87 11.54 -1.57
C ASN A 181 -18.27 11.95 -0.22
N PHE A 182 -19.08 11.90 0.81
CA PHE A 182 -18.64 12.09 2.19
C PHE A 182 -18.65 10.75 2.91
N ILE A 183 -17.69 10.58 3.80
CA ILE A 183 -17.45 9.34 4.52
C ILE A 183 -17.32 9.67 6.00
N ARG A 184 -17.84 8.83 6.87
CA ARG A 184 -17.58 8.86 8.29
C ARG A 184 -17.12 7.50 8.77
N SER A 185 -16.05 7.46 9.53
CA SER A 185 -15.68 6.34 10.37
C SER A 185 -16.20 6.60 11.78
N ASP A 186 -17.14 5.79 12.20
CA ASP A 186 -17.62 5.71 13.57
C ASP A 186 -16.96 4.48 14.20
N LYS A 187 -15.72 4.63 14.62
CA LYS A 187 -14.91 3.54 15.14
C LYS A 187 -15.45 3.01 16.45
N LYS A 188 -16.03 3.90 17.26
CA LYS A 188 -16.65 3.55 18.52
C LYS A 188 -17.81 2.56 18.34
N ALA A 189 -18.68 2.80 17.36
CA ALA A 189 -19.75 1.87 16.99
C ALA A 189 -19.26 0.71 16.11
N ASN A 190 -18.03 0.76 15.60
CA ASN A 190 -17.51 -0.13 14.56
C ASN A 190 -18.35 -0.08 13.28
N GLU A 191 -18.69 1.15 12.89
CA GLU A 191 -19.49 1.43 11.70
C GLU A 191 -18.71 2.30 10.71
N PHE A 192 -19.07 2.20 9.45
CA PHE A 192 -18.58 3.07 8.39
C PHE A 192 -19.75 3.60 7.59
N HIS A 193 -19.86 4.90 7.44
CA HIS A 193 -20.98 5.56 6.79
C HIS A 193 -20.53 6.24 5.51
N THR A 194 -21.42 6.31 4.53
CA THR A 194 -21.22 7.06 3.29
C THR A 194 -22.48 7.87 2.97
N TRP A 195 -22.31 9.09 2.44
CA TRP A 195 -23.44 9.92 2.04
C TRP A 195 -24.25 9.28 0.92
N THR A 196 -23.58 8.84 -0.15
CA THR A 196 -24.23 7.99 -1.17
C THR A 196 -24.26 6.54 -0.71
N ARG A 197 -25.23 5.78 -1.15
CA ARG A 197 -25.35 4.36 -0.80
C ARG A 197 -24.33 3.52 -1.58
N VAL A 198 -23.25 3.09 -0.95
CA VAL A 198 -22.23 2.21 -1.56
C VAL A 198 -22.48 0.77 -1.11
N PRO A 199 -22.68 -0.21 -2.02
CA PRO A 199 -22.87 -1.61 -1.64
C PRO A 199 -21.69 -2.19 -0.84
N VAL A 200 -21.98 -3.09 0.10
CA VAL A 200 -20.99 -3.63 1.05
C VAL A 200 -19.83 -4.38 0.40
N ASN A 201 -20.04 -4.91 -0.81
CA ASN A 201 -19.03 -5.64 -1.59
C ASN A 201 -18.00 -4.74 -2.30
N PHE A 202 -18.26 -3.44 -2.41
CA PHE A 202 -17.31 -2.49 -3.00
C PHE A 202 -16.55 -1.72 -1.92
N ALA A 203 -15.45 -1.09 -2.28
CA ALA A 203 -14.75 -0.18 -1.40
C ALA A 203 -15.64 1.04 -1.09
N SER A 204 -15.54 1.60 0.13
CA SER A 204 -16.24 2.85 0.47
C SER A 204 -15.83 4.02 -0.42
N VAL A 205 -14.67 3.91 -1.01
CA VAL A 205 -14.03 4.88 -1.91
C VAL A 205 -14.24 4.56 -3.40
N ASP A 206 -15.20 3.70 -3.76
CA ASP A 206 -15.47 3.35 -5.16
C ASP A 206 -16.04 4.54 -5.93
N LEU A 207 -15.27 5.03 -6.92
CA LEU A 207 -15.64 6.18 -7.76
C LEU A 207 -16.92 5.96 -8.58
N GLY A 208 -17.36 4.72 -8.73
CA GLY A 208 -18.63 4.38 -9.39
C GLY A 208 -19.88 4.88 -8.66
N TYR A 209 -19.77 5.11 -7.34
CA TYR A 209 -20.89 5.43 -6.45
C TYR A 209 -20.84 6.88 -5.92
N LEU A 210 -20.23 7.81 -6.63
CA LEU A 210 -20.21 9.23 -6.27
C LEU A 210 -21.51 9.93 -6.62
N GLY A 211 -21.92 10.88 -5.79
CA GLY A 211 -22.89 11.93 -6.08
C GLY A 211 -22.23 13.09 -6.83
N SER A 212 -22.91 14.23 -6.94
CA SER A 212 -22.49 15.40 -7.69
C SER A 212 -22.25 16.63 -6.83
N LEU A 213 -21.11 17.26 -7.02
CA LEU A 213 -20.81 18.62 -6.58
C LEU A 213 -21.04 19.56 -7.78
N ILE A 214 -22.08 20.42 -7.68
CA ILE A 214 -22.53 21.28 -8.77
C ILE A 214 -21.97 22.67 -8.55
N TRP A 215 -21.26 23.19 -9.54
CA TRP A 215 -20.68 24.53 -9.57
C TRP A 215 -21.64 25.51 -10.24
N SER A 216 -21.96 26.61 -9.58
CA SER A 216 -22.74 27.71 -10.19
C SER A 216 -21.93 28.42 -11.27
N GLU A 217 -20.62 28.54 -11.06
CA GLU A 217 -19.63 29.06 -12.01
C GLU A 217 -18.49 28.05 -12.13
N PRO A 218 -17.72 28.03 -13.23
CA PRO A 218 -16.54 27.17 -13.33
C PRO A 218 -15.59 27.37 -12.15
N PRO A 219 -14.94 26.32 -11.63
CA PRO A 219 -14.00 26.44 -10.53
C PRO A 219 -12.84 27.39 -10.88
N PRO A 220 -12.27 28.11 -9.90
CA PRO A 220 -11.17 29.05 -10.12
C PRO A 220 -9.97 28.42 -10.82
N ASN A 221 -9.17 29.22 -11.52
CA ASN A 221 -7.93 28.71 -12.12
C ASN A 221 -6.91 28.41 -10.99
N PRO A 222 -6.32 27.20 -10.93
CA PRO A 222 -5.38 26.83 -9.86
C PRO A 222 -4.08 27.66 -9.84
N GLY A 223 -3.75 28.36 -10.91
CA GLY A 223 -2.48 29.08 -11.07
C GLY A 223 -1.30 28.12 -11.37
N SER A 224 -0.08 28.65 -11.27
CA SER A 224 1.15 27.86 -11.33
C SER A 224 1.36 27.13 -10.00
N ASN A 225 1.72 25.87 -10.04
CA ASN A 225 2.09 25.11 -8.84
C ASN A 225 3.52 24.56 -9.02
N ILE A 226 4.47 25.28 -8.47
CA ILE A 226 5.88 24.87 -8.42
C ILE A 226 6.23 24.70 -6.94
N SER A 227 6.67 23.51 -6.58
CA SER A 227 7.18 23.22 -5.25
C SER A 227 8.63 22.80 -5.33
N LEU A 228 9.47 23.43 -4.53
CA LEU A 228 10.88 23.05 -4.36
C LEU A 228 11.06 22.48 -2.93
N ILE A 229 11.74 21.36 -2.83
CA ILE A 229 11.95 20.65 -1.57
C ILE A 229 13.45 20.39 -1.40
N PRO A 230 14.25 21.43 -1.08
CA PRO A 230 15.64 21.24 -0.70
C PRO A 230 15.73 20.45 0.60
N TYR A 231 16.78 19.66 0.73
CA TYR A 231 17.10 18.97 1.97
C TYR A 231 18.60 18.86 2.18
N VAL A 232 18.96 18.70 3.43
CA VAL A 232 20.31 18.41 3.89
C VAL A 232 20.28 17.21 4.83
N THR A 233 21.30 16.36 4.72
CA THR A 233 21.49 15.21 5.60
C THR A 233 22.91 15.21 6.14
N GLY A 234 23.06 14.75 7.37
CA GLY A 234 24.35 14.43 7.92
C GLY A 234 24.29 13.07 8.59
N ASN A 235 25.31 12.27 8.40
CA ASN A 235 25.37 10.96 9.00
C ASN A 235 26.70 10.71 9.70
N ALA A 236 26.66 9.96 10.80
CA ALA A 236 27.84 9.40 11.45
C ALA A 236 27.63 7.88 11.55
N THR A 237 28.46 7.13 10.85
CA THR A 237 28.37 5.67 10.76
C THR A 237 29.61 5.00 11.31
N GLN A 238 29.43 3.86 11.96
CA GLN A 238 30.52 3.01 12.43
C GLN A 238 30.25 1.57 12.03
N ASN A 239 31.18 0.94 11.32
CA ASN A 239 31.10 -0.46 10.95
C ASN A 239 32.15 -1.27 11.73
N LYS A 240 31.71 -1.86 12.84
CA LYS A 240 32.57 -2.68 13.71
C LYS A 240 32.84 -4.07 13.15
N ALA A 241 31.95 -4.61 12.31
CA ALA A 241 32.19 -5.88 11.65
C ALA A 241 33.42 -5.83 10.74
N ASN A 242 33.71 -4.66 10.15
CA ASN A 242 34.87 -4.43 9.29
C ASN A 242 35.99 -3.62 9.97
N ASN A 243 35.96 -3.47 11.30
CA ASN A 243 36.93 -2.71 12.12
C ASN A 243 37.12 -1.24 11.65
N LYS A 244 36.11 -0.64 11.03
CA LYS A 244 36.14 0.77 10.63
C LYS A 244 35.76 1.68 11.78
N GLY A 245 36.51 2.77 11.96
CA GLY A 245 36.18 3.85 12.90
C GLY A 245 34.91 4.58 12.50
N ILE A 246 34.56 5.64 13.24
CA ILE A 246 33.42 6.50 12.91
C ILE A 246 33.76 7.27 11.63
N GLN A 247 32.83 7.20 10.66
CA GLN A 247 32.88 7.94 9.42
C GLN A 247 31.70 8.93 9.40
N GLY A 248 32.00 10.21 9.20
CA GLY A 248 30.96 11.24 9.02
C GLY A 248 30.82 11.57 7.54
N ASP A 249 29.60 11.83 7.12
CA ASP A 249 29.29 12.30 5.78
C ASP A 249 28.17 13.34 5.83
N PHE A 250 28.20 14.27 4.88
CA PHE A 250 27.21 15.35 4.76
C PHE A 250 26.78 15.43 3.30
N ASP A 251 25.47 15.43 3.10
CA ASP A 251 24.88 15.40 1.77
C ASP A 251 23.76 16.42 1.64
N ALA A 252 23.51 16.89 0.42
CA ALA A 252 22.41 17.78 0.09
C ALA A 252 21.76 17.37 -1.22
N GLY A 253 20.48 17.58 -1.32
CA GLY A 253 19.72 17.29 -2.54
C GLY A 253 18.51 18.18 -2.68
N LEU A 254 17.82 18.00 -3.79
CA LEU A 254 16.67 18.81 -4.16
C LEU A 254 15.63 17.94 -4.87
N ASP A 255 14.41 18.00 -4.38
CA ASP A 255 13.24 17.55 -5.13
C ASP A 255 12.45 18.76 -5.64
N ALA A 256 11.87 18.66 -6.83
CA ALA A 256 11.00 19.68 -7.38
C ALA A 256 9.73 19.03 -7.95
N LYS A 257 8.59 19.66 -7.72
CA LYS A 257 7.30 19.28 -8.30
C LYS A 257 6.75 20.46 -9.08
N ILE A 258 6.50 20.25 -10.35
CA ILE A 258 6.08 21.29 -11.29
C ILE A 258 4.81 20.83 -11.99
N ALA A 259 3.72 21.56 -11.82
CA ALA A 259 2.51 21.32 -12.60
C ALA A 259 2.73 21.85 -14.03
N LEU A 260 2.96 20.95 -15.00
CA LEU A 260 3.08 21.31 -16.41
C LEU A 260 1.74 21.78 -16.97
N THR A 261 0.67 21.13 -16.56
CA THR A 261 -0.73 21.53 -16.84
C THR A 261 -1.56 21.27 -15.57
N SER A 262 -2.85 21.62 -15.62
CA SER A 262 -3.79 21.27 -14.54
C SER A 262 -3.94 19.76 -14.29
N SER A 263 -3.39 18.91 -15.14
CA SER A 263 -3.54 17.44 -15.05
C SER A 263 -2.25 16.64 -15.25
N LEU A 264 -1.12 17.31 -15.52
CA LEU A 264 0.18 16.69 -15.80
C LEU A 264 1.26 17.31 -14.92
N ASN A 265 2.02 16.49 -14.21
CA ASN A 265 3.10 16.91 -13.33
C ASN A 265 4.46 16.41 -13.81
N LEU A 266 5.47 17.22 -13.56
CA LEU A 266 6.88 16.86 -13.63
C LEU A 266 7.44 16.85 -12.22
N ASP A 267 7.97 15.72 -11.80
CA ASP A 267 8.75 15.55 -10.57
C ASP A 267 10.22 15.39 -10.94
N LEU A 268 11.08 16.17 -10.32
CA LEU A 268 12.53 16.11 -10.50
C LEU A 268 13.18 15.79 -9.16
N THR A 269 14.27 15.03 -9.18
CA THR A 269 15.07 14.77 -8.01
C THR A 269 16.56 14.81 -8.38
N VAL A 270 17.36 15.41 -7.53
CA VAL A 270 18.83 15.44 -7.62
C VAL A 270 19.38 14.97 -6.30
N ASN A 271 20.25 13.97 -6.36
CA ASN A 271 20.89 13.34 -5.20
C ASN A 271 19.87 12.91 -4.13
N PRO A 272 18.85 12.08 -4.46
CA PRO A 272 17.78 11.73 -3.54
C PRO A 272 18.29 10.96 -2.33
N ASP A 273 17.89 11.40 -1.13
CA ASP A 273 18.20 10.71 0.13
C ASP A 273 16.98 9.96 0.67
N PHE A 274 17.20 8.71 1.03
CA PHE A 274 16.17 7.81 1.58
C PHE A 274 16.44 7.41 3.04
N SER A 275 17.33 8.10 3.73
CA SER A 275 17.74 7.79 5.11
C SER A 275 16.62 7.87 6.14
N GLN A 276 15.56 8.68 5.89
CA GLN A 276 14.40 8.79 6.77
C GLN A 276 13.39 7.63 6.59
N VAL A 277 13.58 6.77 5.60
CA VAL A 277 12.65 5.66 5.35
C VAL A 277 12.66 4.69 6.52
N GLU A 278 11.47 4.27 6.96
CA GLU A 278 11.34 3.27 8.02
C GLU A 278 11.96 1.94 7.62
N VAL A 279 12.66 1.32 8.55
CA VAL A 279 13.22 -0.02 8.36
C VAL A 279 12.09 -1.03 8.15
N ASP A 280 12.25 -1.91 7.17
CA ASP A 280 11.27 -2.97 6.92
C ASP A 280 11.14 -3.90 8.14
N LYS A 281 9.88 -4.27 8.45
CA LYS A 281 9.63 -5.31 9.43
C LYS A 281 10.23 -6.63 8.93
N GLN A 282 11.13 -7.20 9.70
CA GLN A 282 11.68 -8.52 9.40
C GLN A 282 10.57 -9.57 9.51
N VAL A 283 10.68 -10.61 8.71
CA VAL A 283 9.77 -11.76 8.70
C VAL A 283 10.58 -13.05 8.66
N THR A 284 10.04 -14.10 9.26
CA THR A 284 10.60 -15.45 9.11
C THR A 284 10.21 -16.00 7.75
N ASN A 285 11.20 -16.22 6.89
CA ASN A 285 10.97 -16.80 5.57
C ASN A 285 11.16 -18.32 5.62
N LEU A 286 10.08 -19.04 5.60
CA LEU A 286 10.06 -20.50 5.43
C LEU A 286 9.74 -20.91 3.99
N SER A 287 9.45 -19.96 3.09
CA SER A 287 9.24 -20.27 1.66
C SER A 287 10.57 -20.54 0.95
N ARG A 288 10.50 -21.21 -0.18
CA ARG A 288 11.65 -21.43 -1.10
C ARG A 288 11.98 -20.19 -1.94
N PHE A 289 11.19 -19.13 -1.82
CA PHE A 289 11.19 -18.00 -2.74
C PHE A 289 11.50 -16.68 -2.03
N SER A 290 11.97 -15.71 -2.81
CA SER A 290 12.21 -14.35 -2.33
C SER A 290 10.90 -13.68 -1.89
N ILE A 291 10.98 -12.88 -0.82
CA ILE A 291 9.85 -12.12 -0.28
C ILE A 291 9.75 -10.78 -1.02
N PHE A 292 8.52 -10.40 -1.38
CA PHE A 292 8.20 -9.09 -1.91
C PHE A 292 8.00 -8.10 -0.76
N PHE A 293 8.74 -6.97 -0.77
CA PHE A 293 8.56 -5.86 0.17
C PHE A 293 7.99 -4.64 -0.58
N PRO A 294 7.02 -3.92 0.00
CA PRO A 294 6.45 -2.73 -0.64
C PRO A 294 7.49 -1.62 -0.76
N GLU A 295 7.33 -0.74 -1.78
CA GLU A 295 8.12 0.48 -1.91
C GLU A 295 7.82 1.43 -0.74
N ARG A 296 8.82 2.21 -0.31
CA ARG A 296 8.73 3.17 0.79
C ARG A 296 9.33 4.54 0.45
N ARG A 297 10.03 4.65 -0.67
CA ARG A 297 10.68 5.90 -1.10
C ARG A 297 9.67 6.81 -1.78
N ASN A 298 9.47 8.02 -1.23
CA ASN A 298 8.40 8.95 -1.64
C ASN A 298 8.40 9.26 -3.14
N PHE A 299 9.57 9.42 -3.76
CA PHE A 299 9.67 9.67 -5.20
C PHE A 299 8.96 8.59 -6.04
N PHE A 300 9.00 7.32 -5.63
CA PHE A 300 8.40 6.21 -6.38
C PHE A 300 6.96 5.93 -6.00
N LEU A 301 6.46 6.48 -4.91
CA LEU A 301 5.14 6.17 -4.38
C LEU A 301 4.03 6.98 -5.05
N GLU A 302 4.26 8.26 -5.33
CA GLU A 302 3.26 9.12 -5.96
C GLU A 302 2.97 8.67 -7.40
N ASN A 303 1.70 8.47 -7.76
CA ASN A 303 1.25 7.91 -9.04
C ASN A 303 1.93 6.58 -9.43
N SER A 304 2.35 5.79 -8.41
CA SER A 304 3.00 4.50 -8.62
C SER A 304 2.15 3.51 -9.39
N ASP A 305 0.83 3.64 -9.33
CA ASP A 305 -0.13 2.82 -10.07
C ASP A 305 0.11 2.82 -11.59
N LEU A 306 0.58 3.95 -12.15
CA LEU A 306 0.94 4.04 -13.57
C LEU A 306 2.06 3.07 -13.96
N PHE A 307 2.99 2.80 -13.05
CA PHE A 307 4.17 1.95 -13.29
C PHE A 307 4.03 0.56 -12.70
N SER A 308 3.50 0.44 -11.48
CA SER A 308 3.50 -0.81 -10.71
C SER A 308 2.25 -1.67 -10.90
N ASN A 309 1.19 -1.13 -11.52
CA ASN A 309 -0.08 -1.85 -11.67
C ASN A 309 -0.15 -2.66 -12.97
N TYR A 310 0.89 -3.47 -13.21
CA TYR A 310 0.99 -4.47 -14.27
C TYR A 310 1.29 -5.82 -13.66
N GLY A 311 0.77 -6.89 -14.27
CA GLY A 311 0.82 -8.24 -13.72
C GLY A 311 -0.03 -8.41 -12.45
N ILE A 312 0.01 -9.60 -11.87
CA ILE A 312 -0.69 -9.94 -10.62
C ILE A 312 0.35 -10.22 -9.52
N PRO A 313 0.23 -9.59 -8.32
CA PRO A 313 1.17 -9.88 -7.23
C PRO A 313 1.29 -11.37 -6.91
N PRO A 314 2.50 -11.89 -6.69
CA PRO A 314 3.78 -11.19 -6.62
C PRO A 314 4.55 -11.10 -7.96
N ILE A 315 3.92 -11.35 -9.11
CA ILE A 315 4.56 -11.23 -10.43
C ILE A 315 4.37 -9.79 -10.93
N ARG A 316 5.44 -8.99 -10.92
CA ARG A 316 5.41 -7.58 -11.28
C ARG A 316 6.50 -7.26 -12.33
N PRO A 317 6.13 -6.81 -13.55
CA PRO A 317 7.09 -6.30 -14.53
C PRO A 317 7.87 -5.08 -14.05
N PHE A 318 7.27 -4.27 -13.15
CA PHE A 318 7.89 -3.12 -12.52
C PHE A 318 7.86 -3.22 -10.99
N TYR A 319 9.02 -2.99 -10.38
CA TYR A 319 9.22 -2.96 -8.94
C TYR A 319 10.35 -1.98 -8.63
N SER A 320 9.99 -0.77 -8.27
CA SER A 320 10.91 0.37 -8.10
C SER A 320 12.03 0.11 -7.08
N ARG A 321 11.82 -0.75 -6.08
CA ARG A 321 12.89 -1.10 -5.10
C ARG A 321 14.13 -1.75 -5.72
N ARG A 322 14.06 -2.20 -6.98
CA ARG A 322 15.25 -2.64 -7.72
C ARG A 322 16.12 -1.47 -8.20
N ILE A 323 15.53 -0.27 -8.37
CA ILE A 323 16.24 0.92 -8.83
C ILE A 323 17.16 1.44 -7.71
N GLY A 324 18.43 1.62 -8.03
CA GLY A 324 19.45 2.06 -7.07
C GLY A 324 19.96 0.96 -6.13
N LEU A 325 19.85 -0.31 -6.56
CA LEU A 325 20.48 -1.45 -5.89
C LEU A 325 21.39 -2.21 -6.86
N ASP A 326 22.51 -2.70 -6.34
CA ASP A 326 23.37 -3.65 -7.05
C ASP A 326 22.75 -5.08 -7.00
N PRO A 327 23.31 -6.06 -7.74
CA PRO A 327 22.86 -7.44 -7.69
C PRO A 327 22.93 -8.10 -6.31
N ASP A 328 23.84 -7.62 -5.45
CA ASP A 328 24.01 -8.12 -4.07
C ASP A 328 23.02 -7.44 -3.09
N GLY A 329 22.24 -6.46 -3.58
CA GLY A 329 21.23 -5.73 -2.79
C GLY A 329 21.79 -4.53 -2.01
N ASN A 330 23.02 -4.09 -2.29
CA ASN A 330 23.59 -2.90 -1.68
C ASN A 330 23.16 -1.62 -2.44
N PRO A 331 23.05 -0.48 -1.75
CA PRO A 331 22.66 0.77 -2.40
C PRO A 331 23.69 1.26 -3.44
N LEU A 332 23.20 1.60 -4.63
CA LEU A 332 23.94 2.38 -5.65
C LEU A 332 23.44 3.82 -5.60
N PRO A 333 24.33 4.82 -5.44
CA PRO A 333 23.93 6.23 -5.37
C PRO A 333 23.17 6.65 -6.64
N ILE A 334 22.02 7.29 -6.47
CA ILE A 334 21.23 7.86 -7.56
C ILE A 334 21.68 9.32 -7.74
N ILE A 335 22.09 9.69 -8.94
CA ILE A 335 22.56 11.04 -9.27
C ILE A 335 21.37 11.97 -9.41
N ALA A 336 20.41 11.57 -10.28
CA ALA A 336 19.24 12.36 -10.59
C ALA A 336 18.12 11.49 -11.17
N GLY A 337 16.91 12.03 -11.14
CA GLY A 337 15.75 11.44 -11.77
C GLY A 337 14.72 12.46 -12.19
N ALA A 338 13.91 12.09 -13.16
CA ALA A 338 12.76 12.86 -13.63
C ALA A 338 11.58 11.94 -13.85
N ARG A 339 10.38 12.44 -13.54
CA ARG A 339 9.14 11.71 -13.76
C ARG A 339 8.03 12.66 -14.21
N ILE A 340 7.35 12.30 -15.28
CA ILE A 340 6.14 12.98 -15.77
C ILE A 340 4.97 12.03 -15.58
N THR A 341 3.93 12.46 -14.88
CA THR A 341 2.72 11.65 -14.66
C THR A 341 1.46 12.48 -14.71
N GLY A 342 0.38 11.91 -15.23
CA GLY A 342 -0.93 12.55 -15.23
C GLY A 342 -1.75 12.28 -16.49
N ASN A 343 -2.79 13.12 -16.71
CA ASN A 343 -3.68 13.02 -17.86
C ASN A 343 -3.20 13.94 -18.99
N VAL A 344 -2.94 13.37 -20.15
CA VAL A 344 -2.67 14.13 -21.40
C VAL A 344 -3.94 14.40 -22.21
N ALA A 345 -4.99 13.62 -21.95
CA ALA A 345 -6.33 13.80 -22.49
C ALA A 345 -7.37 13.30 -21.49
N ALA A 346 -8.65 13.58 -21.74
CA ALA A 346 -9.76 13.27 -20.82
C ALA A 346 -9.86 11.78 -20.42
N ARG A 347 -9.32 10.86 -21.23
CA ARG A 347 -9.37 9.41 -21.02
C ARG A 347 -8.00 8.74 -21.13
N THR A 348 -6.92 9.53 -21.23
CA THR A 348 -5.56 9.03 -21.45
C THR A 348 -4.64 9.52 -20.33
N ARG A 349 -4.07 8.57 -19.57
CA ARG A 349 -3.03 8.83 -18.57
C ARG A 349 -1.69 8.36 -19.10
N VAL A 350 -0.64 9.09 -18.77
CA VAL A 350 0.74 8.73 -19.12
C VAL A 350 1.64 8.76 -17.90
N GLY A 351 2.66 7.92 -17.93
CA GLY A 351 3.78 7.95 -17.01
C GLY A 351 5.08 7.82 -17.78
N LEU A 352 5.98 8.78 -17.58
CA LEU A 352 7.37 8.75 -18.05
C LEU A 352 8.27 8.86 -16.85
N MET A 353 9.33 8.09 -16.78
CA MET A 353 10.32 8.17 -15.70
C MET A 353 11.71 7.84 -16.24
N THR A 354 12.71 8.55 -15.74
CA THR A 354 14.11 8.20 -15.92
C THR A 354 14.89 8.43 -14.62
N MET A 355 15.79 7.51 -14.28
CA MET A 355 16.65 7.56 -13.10
C MET A 355 18.05 7.15 -13.47
N GLN A 356 19.06 7.91 -13.02
CA GLN A 356 20.48 7.64 -13.28
C GLN A 356 21.22 7.33 -11.98
N THR A 357 21.88 6.17 -11.92
CA THR A 357 22.79 5.84 -10.82
C THR A 357 24.23 6.11 -11.19
N LYS A 358 25.05 6.39 -10.18
CA LYS A 358 26.50 6.46 -10.28
C LYS A 358 27.09 5.05 -10.30
N ALA A 359 28.22 4.87 -10.98
CA ALA A 359 29.04 3.67 -10.81
C ALA A 359 29.57 3.58 -9.36
N SER A 360 29.62 2.38 -8.80
CA SER A 360 30.10 2.17 -7.42
C SER A 360 30.78 0.81 -7.28
N GLY A 361 32.00 0.79 -6.74
CA GLY A 361 32.79 -0.42 -6.60
C GLY A 361 33.08 -1.07 -7.96
N LYS A 362 32.64 -2.32 -8.13
CA LYS A 362 32.75 -3.08 -9.40
C LYS A 362 31.55 -2.87 -10.34
N TYR A 363 30.54 -2.15 -9.91
CA TYR A 363 29.28 -2.02 -10.66
C TYR A 363 29.24 -0.72 -11.47
N ALA A 364 28.92 -0.85 -12.74
CA ALA A 364 28.73 0.26 -13.67
C ALA A 364 27.50 1.10 -13.32
N GLY A 365 27.50 2.36 -13.71
CA GLY A 365 26.34 3.23 -13.64
C GLY A 365 25.18 2.67 -14.48
N GLN A 366 23.94 2.87 -14.01
CA GLN A 366 22.73 2.34 -14.64
C GLN A 366 21.75 3.46 -14.94
N ASN A 367 21.13 3.43 -16.11
CA ASN A 367 19.91 4.20 -16.38
C ASN A 367 18.69 3.31 -16.32
N TYR A 368 17.67 3.77 -15.62
CA TYR A 368 16.37 3.13 -15.54
C TYR A 368 15.33 4.06 -16.16
N SER A 369 14.63 3.60 -17.19
CA SER A 369 13.60 4.37 -17.89
C SER A 369 12.30 3.61 -17.95
N ALA A 370 11.18 4.31 -17.82
CA ALA A 370 9.86 3.74 -17.88
C ALA A 370 8.93 4.65 -18.68
N LEU A 371 8.16 4.05 -19.59
CA LEU A 371 7.05 4.67 -20.32
C LEU A 371 5.80 3.84 -20.06
N THR A 372 4.72 4.50 -19.69
CA THR A 372 3.40 3.86 -19.54
C THR A 372 2.30 4.71 -20.15
N VAL A 373 1.30 4.06 -20.71
CA VAL A 373 0.11 4.70 -21.24
C VAL A 373 -1.11 3.90 -20.78
N GLN A 374 -2.12 4.58 -20.29
CA GLN A 374 -3.40 3.99 -19.91
C GLN A 374 -4.53 4.73 -20.63
N GLN A 375 -5.33 3.99 -21.39
CA GLN A 375 -6.46 4.50 -22.16
C GLN A 375 -7.75 3.92 -21.65
N GLN A 376 -8.64 4.75 -21.14
CA GLN A 376 -10.02 4.34 -20.83
C GLN A 376 -10.80 4.18 -22.15
N VAL A 377 -11.31 2.99 -22.42
CA VAL A 377 -12.06 2.66 -23.65
C VAL A 377 -13.56 2.55 -23.41
N LEU A 378 -13.99 2.11 -22.23
CA LEU A 378 -15.38 2.09 -21.77
C LEU A 378 -15.49 2.82 -20.42
N LYS A 379 -16.69 2.88 -19.84
CA LYS A 379 -16.92 3.60 -18.56
C LYS A 379 -15.98 3.16 -17.42
N ARG A 380 -15.66 1.87 -17.35
CA ARG A 380 -14.80 1.28 -16.32
C ARG A 380 -13.80 0.25 -16.89
N THR A 381 -13.45 0.34 -18.17
CA THR A 381 -12.51 -0.55 -18.85
C THR A 381 -11.32 0.24 -19.37
N THR A 382 -10.13 -0.26 -19.10
CA THR A 382 -8.86 0.42 -19.44
C THR A 382 -7.95 -0.52 -20.20
N ILE A 383 -7.33 -0.03 -21.28
CA ILE A 383 -6.20 -0.66 -21.95
C ILE A 383 -4.94 0.03 -21.44
N LYS A 384 -3.93 -0.75 -21.07
CA LYS A 384 -2.65 -0.28 -20.53
C LYS A 384 -1.51 -0.81 -21.37
N GLY A 385 -0.51 0.01 -21.64
CA GLY A 385 0.73 -0.39 -22.29
C GLY A 385 1.95 0.19 -21.58
N TYR A 386 3.08 -0.52 -21.65
CA TYR A 386 4.32 -0.06 -21.03
C TYR A 386 5.56 -0.48 -21.81
N PHE A 387 6.63 0.29 -21.61
CA PHE A 387 8.00 -0.06 -21.96
C PHE A 387 8.92 0.33 -20.80
N PHE A 388 9.66 -0.63 -20.26
CA PHE A 388 10.63 -0.46 -19.19
C PHE A 388 12.01 -0.81 -19.69
N ASN A 389 13.02 -0.03 -19.31
CA ASN A 389 14.39 -0.23 -19.73
C ASN A 389 15.36 -0.02 -18.56
N ARG A 390 16.30 -0.95 -18.41
CA ARG A 390 17.52 -0.77 -17.65
C ARG A 390 18.68 -0.86 -18.62
N GLN A 391 19.57 0.14 -18.63
CA GLN A 391 20.76 0.21 -19.47
C GLN A 391 22.00 0.41 -18.60
N GLY A 392 22.98 -0.48 -18.71
CA GLY A 392 24.29 -0.34 -18.08
C GLY A 392 25.22 0.52 -18.93
N PHE A 393 26.06 1.34 -18.25
CA PHE A 393 27.12 2.16 -18.87
C PHE A 393 28.47 1.64 -18.41
N PHE A 394 29.10 0.85 -19.26
CA PHE A 394 30.38 0.19 -18.99
C PHE A 394 31.54 1.03 -19.49
N ASP A 395 32.65 0.98 -18.76
CA ASP A 395 33.90 1.67 -19.08
C ASP A 395 35.12 0.77 -18.76
N ASP A 396 36.32 1.29 -18.84
CA ASP A 396 37.56 0.52 -18.57
C ASP A 396 37.67 0.06 -17.10
N GLN A 397 37.06 0.79 -16.16
CA GLN A 397 37.05 0.44 -14.72
C GLN A 397 35.87 -0.52 -14.38
N HIS A 398 34.78 -0.41 -15.10
CA HIS A 398 33.54 -1.16 -14.88
C HIS A 398 33.18 -1.97 -16.13
N LYS A 399 33.93 -3.02 -16.39
CA LYS A 399 33.80 -3.84 -17.61
C LYS A 399 32.55 -4.70 -17.56
N LEU A 400 31.95 -4.90 -18.72
CA LEU A 400 30.86 -5.87 -18.90
C LEU A 400 31.42 -7.30 -18.78
N THR A 401 31.11 -7.96 -17.66
CA THR A 401 31.54 -9.34 -17.39
C THR A 401 30.48 -10.37 -17.75
N ASN A 402 29.21 -9.96 -17.75
CA ASN A 402 28.08 -10.81 -18.14
C ASN A 402 27.24 -10.04 -19.16
N THR A 403 27.11 -10.59 -20.36
CA THR A 403 26.36 -9.96 -21.45
C THR A 403 24.89 -9.67 -21.08
N LEU A 404 24.27 -10.44 -20.20
CA LEU A 404 22.93 -10.18 -19.69
C LEU A 404 22.81 -8.87 -18.88
N ASP A 405 23.94 -8.29 -18.44
CA ASP A 405 23.96 -7.05 -17.67
C ASP A 405 24.04 -5.80 -18.55
N GLU A 406 24.23 -5.96 -19.85
CA GLU A 406 24.29 -4.85 -20.81
C GLU A 406 22.97 -4.04 -20.77
N TYR A 407 21.85 -4.70 -21.01
CA TYR A 407 20.53 -4.10 -20.87
C TYR A 407 19.48 -5.13 -20.44
N GLY A 408 18.38 -4.62 -19.92
CA GLY A 408 17.16 -5.38 -19.67
C GLY A 408 15.94 -4.56 -20.01
N ARG A 409 15.10 -5.03 -20.93
CA ARG A 409 13.91 -4.33 -21.40
C ARG A 409 12.68 -5.20 -21.24
N ASN A 410 11.57 -4.55 -20.84
CA ASN A 410 10.28 -5.22 -20.76
C ASN A 410 9.24 -4.35 -21.48
N ALA A 411 8.43 -4.94 -22.33
CA ALA A 411 7.30 -4.31 -22.97
C ALA A 411 6.04 -5.16 -22.76
N GLY A 412 4.89 -4.52 -22.63
CA GLY A 412 3.65 -5.27 -22.46
C GLY A 412 2.42 -4.44 -22.62
N ALA A 413 1.29 -5.15 -22.77
CA ALA A 413 -0.03 -4.56 -22.82
C ALA A 413 -1.00 -5.38 -21.97
N GLU A 414 -1.94 -4.69 -21.32
CA GLU A 414 -3.01 -5.28 -20.52
C GLU A 414 -4.35 -4.64 -20.82
N ILE A 415 -5.40 -5.44 -20.69
CA ILE A 415 -6.79 -4.98 -20.63
C ILE A 415 -7.30 -5.26 -19.23
N ALA A 416 -7.86 -4.26 -18.57
CA ALA A 416 -8.59 -4.39 -17.32
C ALA A 416 -10.06 -4.02 -17.57
N TYR A 417 -10.91 -5.03 -17.59
CA TYR A 417 -12.35 -4.90 -17.80
C TYR A 417 -13.07 -4.81 -16.45
N GLN A 418 -14.06 -3.93 -16.38
CA GLN A 418 -15.04 -3.90 -15.32
C GLN A 418 -16.40 -3.46 -15.88
N ASN A 419 -17.49 -4.15 -15.50
CA ASN A 419 -18.83 -3.70 -15.87
C ASN A 419 -19.23 -2.44 -15.08
N GLU A 420 -20.32 -1.78 -15.45
CA GLU A 420 -20.75 -0.52 -14.82
C GLU A 420 -21.03 -0.67 -13.32
N LYS A 421 -21.61 -1.78 -12.87
CA LYS A 421 -21.86 -2.09 -11.46
C LYS A 421 -20.59 -2.50 -10.70
N GLY A 422 -19.49 -2.84 -11.38
CA GLY A 422 -18.24 -3.32 -10.78
C GLY A 422 -18.25 -4.80 -10.37
N GLU A 423 -19.36 -5.53 -10.56
CA GLU A 423 -19.52 -6.92 -10.11
C GLU A 423 -18.75 -7.90 -10.99
N TRP A 424 -18.66 -7.66 -12.29
CA TRP A 424 -17.88 -8.46 -13.21
C TRP A 424 -16.59 -7.77 -13.57
N GLN A 425 -15.49 -8.44 -13.30
CA GLN A 425 -14.14 -7.94 -13.58
C GLN A 425 -13.36 -8.98 -14.37
N GLY A 426 -12.45 -8.51 -15.24
CA GLY A 426 -11.57 -9.38 -16.00
C GLY A 426 -10.29 -8.66 -16.39
N TRP A 427 -9.23 -9.43 -16.61
CA TRP A 427 -7.94 -8.91 -17.06
C TRP A 427 -7.27 -9.89 -18.01
N LEU A 428 -6.50 -9.33 -18.90
CA LEU A 428 -5.68 -10.05 -19.86
C LEU A 428 -4.39 -9.25 -20.07
N GLY A 429 -3.24 -9.90 -19.94
CA GLY A 429 -1.94 -9.27 -20.13
C GLY A 429 -0.97 -10.11 -20.92
N TYR A 430 -0.17 -9.46 -21.75
CA TYR A 430 0.93 -10.04 -22.49
C TYR A 430 2.18 -9.20 -22.29
N HIS A 431 3.26 -9.82 -21.86
CA HIS A 431 4.50 -9.16 -21.46
C HIS A 431 5.70 -9.86 -22.06
N LEU A 432 6.55 -9.08 -22.71
CA LEU A 432 7.78 -9.53 -23.34
C LEU A 432 9.00 -9.03 -22.58
N SER A 433 9.98 -9.89 -22.41
CA SER A 433 11.30 -9.55 -21.89
C SER A 433 12.35 -9.64 -22.99
N MET A 434 13.23 -8.67 -23.05
CA MET A 434 14.31 -8.58 -24.02
C MET A 434 15.65 -8.45 -23.29
N LYS A 435 16.56 -9.38 -23.55
CA LYS A 435 17.93 -9.45 -23.01
C LYS A 435 18.90 -9.81 -24.13
N PRO A 436 20.18 -9.41 -24.06
CA PRO A 436 21.19 -9.84 -25.02
C PRO A 436 21.21 -11.35 -25.16
N GLY A 437 21.14 -11.84 -26.40
CA GLY A 437 21.22 -13.27 -26.71
C GLY A 437 20.02 -14.13 -26.32
N ILE A 438 18.93 -13.53 -25.81
CA ILE A 438 17.71 -14.26 -25.40
C ILE A 438 16.59 -14.00 -26.41
N SER A 439 16.10 -15.07 -27.04
CA SER A 439 15.04 -14.99 -28.06
C SER A 439 13.83 -15.89 -27.80
N ASP A 440 13.91 -16.81 -26.82
CA ASP A 440 12.85 -17.78 -26.53
C ASP A 440 12.45 -17.78 -25.04
N LYS A 441 11.27 -18.30 -24.71
CA LYS A 441 10.73 -18.46 -23.35
C LYS A 441 10.81 -17.20 -22.50
N ASN A 442 10.73 -16.03 -23.13
CA ASN A 442 10.89 -14.70 -22.57
C ASN A 442 9.56 -13.94 -22.43
N ILE A 443 8.46 -14.68 -22.39
CA ILE A 443 7.10 -14.15 -22.30
C ILE A 443 6.53 -14.43 -20.90
N PHE A 444 5.78 -13.47 -20.38
CA PHE A 444 4.83 -13.64 -19.30
C PHE A 444 3.44 -13.32 -19.84
N PHE A 445 2.50 -14.22 -19.65
CA PHE A 445 1.09 -14.05 -19.98
C PHE A 445 0.26 -14.23 -18.73
N ASN A 446 -0.70 -13.33 -18.51
CA ASN A 446 -1.67 -13.45 -17.43
C ASN A 446 -3.10 -13.21 -17.92
N SER A 447 -4.04 -13.92 -17.34
CA SER A 447 -5.47 -13.74 -17.61
C SER A 447 -6.31 -14.14 -16.40
N GLY A 448 -7.45 -13.52 -16.25
CA GLY A 448 -8.34 -13.88 -15.17
C GLY A 448 -9.61 -13.06 -15.19
N GLY A 449 -10.43 -13.29 -14.19
CA GLY A 449 -11.66 -12.56 -13.98
C GLY A 449 -12.55 -13.21 -12.95
N GLY A 450 -13.66 -12.56 -12.63
CA GLY A 450 -14.56 -13.08 -11.64
C GLY A 450 -15.81 -12.24 -11.42
N TYR A 451 -16.63 -12.79 -10.55
CA TYR A 451 -17.84 -12.16 -10.05
C TYR A 451 -17.65 -11.72 -8.58
N PHE A 452 -17.90 -10.47 -8.30
CA PHE A 452 -17.71 -9.82 -6.99
C PHE A 452 -19.06 -9.34 -6.44
N GLY A 453 -19.94 -10.28 -6.09
CA GLY A 453 -21.26 -9.97 -5.56
C GLY A 453 -21.27 -9.72 -4.05
N ARG A 454 -22.43 -9.32 -3.54
CA ARG A 454 -22.65 -8.95 -2.14
C ARG A 454 -22.33 -10.10 -1.17
N SER A 455 -22.88 -11.28 -1.44
CA SER A 455 -22.73 -12.46 -0.58
C SER A 455 -21.75 -13.48 -1.14
N PHE A 456 -21.60 -13.53 -2.45
CA PHE A 456 -20.74 -14.48 -3.13
C PHE A 456 -19.72 -13.77 -4.00
N THR A 457 -18.47 -14.21 -3.91
CA THR A 457 -17.37 -13.77 -4.76
C THR A 457 -16.66 -15.01 -5.30
N SER A 458 -16.43 -15.04 -6.59
CA SER A 458 -15.66 -16.10 -7.25
C SER A 458 -14.75 -15.50 -8.31
N TRP A 459 -13.47 -15.80 -8.27
CA TRP A 459 -12.54 -15.35 -9.29
C TRP A 459 -11.43 -16.36 -9.54
N ILE A 460 -10.86 -16.29 -10.74
CA ILE A 460 -9.80 -17.17 -11.21
C ILE A 460 -8.70 -16.32 -11.85
N ASN A 461 -7.47 -16.77 -11.70
CA ASN A 461 -6.31 -16.21 -12.38
C ASN A 461 -5.44 -17.31 -12.95
N PHE A 462 -4.89 -17.07 -14.13
CA PHE A 462 -3.91 -17.91 -14.79
C PHE A 462 -2.69 -17.06 -15.16
N ASP A 463 -1.50 -17.57 -14.83
CA ASP A 463 -0.22 -16.98 -15.21
C ASP A 463 0.66 -18.03 -15.88
N ASN A 464 1.33 -17.64 -16.97
CA ASN A 464 2.34 -18.44 -17.63
C ASN A 464 3.62 -17.62 -17.77
N VAL A 465 4.66 -18.00 -17.02
CA VAL A 465 5.94 -17.28 -16.96
C VAL A 465 7.02 -18.14 -17.60
N GLY A 466 7.59 -17.65 -18.68
CA GLY A 466 8.70 -18.31 -19.37
C GLY A 466 9.99 -18.31 -18.55
N THR A 467 10.82 -19.35 -18.73
CA THR A 467 12.10 -19.48 -18.00
C THR A 467 13.04 -18.29 -18.23
N ASN A 468 13.01 -17.72 -19.43
CA ASN A 468 13.82 -16.59 -19.82
C ASN A 468 13.10 -15.24 -19.72
N TYR A 469 12.00 -15.18 -18.98
CA TYR A 469 11.36 -13.90 -18.65
C TYR A 469 12.15 -13.19 -17.56
N TYR A 470 12.96 -12.21 -17.94
CA TYR A 470 13.79 -11.39 -17.05
C TYR A 470 13.08 -10.05 -16.76
N THR A 471 13.13 -9.60 -15.53
CA THR A 471 12.66 -8.26 -15.13
C THR A 471 13.70 -7.59 -14.25
N ASP A 472 14.57 -6.77 -14.83
CA ASP A 472 15.66 -6.12 -14.08
C ASP A 472 15.13 -5.08 -13.10
N ILE A 473 14.01 -4.45 -13.45
CA ILE A 473 13.27 -3.50 -12.60
C ILE A 473 11.91 -4.05 -12.16
N GLY A 474 11.76 -5.38 -12.14
CA GLY A 474 10.55 -6.06 -11.72
C GLY A 474 10.79 -7.09 -10.63
N PHE A 475 9.75 -7.90 -10.34
CA PHE A 475 9.80 -8.95 -9.35
C PHE A 475 9.04 -10.20 -9.82
N VAL A 476 9.73 -11.34 -9.84
CA VAL A 476 9.14 -12.67 -10.09
C VAL A 476 9.84 -13.65 -9.14
N GLY A 477 9.35 -13.74 -7.91
CA GLY A 477 10.04 -14.46 -6.83
C GLY A 477 10.19 -15.96 -7.10
N ARG A 478 9.19 -16.60 -7.73
CA ARG A 478 9.16 -18.06 -7.97
C ARG A 478 10.11 -18.55 -9.08
N ILE A 479 10.57 -17.66 -9.96
CA ILE A 479 11.39 -18.07 -11.11
C ILE A 479 12.81 -18.50 -10.71
N GLN A 480 13.29 -18.05 -9.55
CA GLN A 480 14.59 -18.38 -8.98
C GLN A 480 14.44 -19.49 -7.93
N ASN A 481 15.09 -20.62 -8.16
CA ASN A 481 15.06 -21.78 -7.27
C ASN A 481 16.49 -22.09 -6.83
N TYR A 482 16.74 -22.06 -5.52
CA TYR A 482 18.04 -22.44 -4.99
C TYR A 482 18.13 -23.94 -4.83
N ASP A 483 19.16 -24.55 -5.42
CA ASP A 483 19.52 -25.95 -5.22
C ASP A 483 20.64 -26.04 -4.18
N ALA A 484 20.29 -26.50 -2.97
CA ALA A 484 21.22 -26.57 -1.86
C ALA A 484 22.34 -27.61 -2.03
N PHE A 485 22.15 -28.60 -2.91
CA PHE A 485 23.18 -29.61 -3.19
C PHE A 485 24.26 -29.08 -4.15
N ARG A 486 23.82 -28.27 -5.15
CA ARG A 486 24.71 -27.68 -6.15
C ARG A 486 25.21 -26.27 -5.79
N ASP A 487 24.74 -25.72 -4.69
CA ASP A 487 24.98 -24.34 -4.26
C ASP A 487 24.77 -23.31 -5.39
N THR A 488 23.64 -23.43 -6.07
CA THR A 488 23.35 -22.57 -7.24
C THR A 488 21.87 -22.20 -7.36
N ILE A 489 21.61 -21.07 -8.02
CA ILE A 489 20.26 -20.63 -8.34
C ILE A 489 19.91 -21.08 -9.76
N ILE A 490 18.84 -21.86 -9.86
CA ILE A 490 18.31 -22.37 -11.14
C ILE A 490 17.06 -21.57 -11.48
N ARG A 491 17.03 -21.01 -12.70
CA ARG A 491 15.82 -20.36 -13.23
C ARG A 491 14.90 -21.42 -13.83
N LEU A 492 13.64 -21.38 -13.38
CA LEU A 492 12.60 -22.29 -13.86
C LEU A 492 11.33 -21.49 -14.08
N GLY A 493 10.82 -21.46 -15.32
CA GLY A 493 9.51 -20.92 -15.63
C GLY A 493 8.40 -21.76 -15.00
N PHE A 494 7.17 -21.25 -15.02
CA PHE A 494 6.04 -21.95 -14.42
C PHE A 494 4.71 -21.50 -15.02
N ARG A 495 3.69 -22.34 -14.86
CA ARG A 495 2.28 -22.00 -15.08
C ARG A 495 1.55 -22.11 -13.75
N GLN A 496 0.79 -21.09 -13.37
CA GLN A 496 0.02 -21.15 -12.14
C GLN A 496 -1.44 -20.81 -12.36
N PHE A 497 -2.28 -21.46 -11.59
CA PHE A 497 -3.71 -21.23 -11.53
C PHE A 497 -4.06 -20.88 -10.09
N PHE A 498 -4.88 -19.88 -9.93
CA PHE A 498 -5.46 -19.51 -8.66
C PHE A 498 -6.96 -19.35 -8.80
N ASN A 499 -7.72 -19.92 -7.87
CA ASN A 499 -9.16 -19.73 -7.78
C ASN A 499 -9.54 -19.46 -6.33
N GLN A 500 -10.40 -18.49 -6.13
CA GLN A 500 -10.97 -18.19 -4.83
C GLN A 500 -12.49 -18.08 -4.93
N ASN A 501 -13.17 -18.79 -4.03
CA ASN A 501 -14.61 -18.71 -3.84
C ASN A 501 -14.87 -18.29 -2.39
N SER A 502 -15.70 -17.29 -2.18
CA SER A 502 -16.00 -16.76 -0.86
C SER A 502 -17.50 -16.55 -0.71
N TYR A 503 -18.07 -17.05 0.37
CA TYR A 503 -19.46 -16.80 0.74
C TYR A 503 -19.52 -16.03 2.06
N ARG A 504 -20.29 -14.94 2.06
CA ARG A 504 -20.45 -14.02 3.18
C ARG A 504 -21.89 -14.02 3.69
N ILE A 505 -22.05 -14.22 4.99
CA ILE A 505 -23.32 -14.10 5.69
C ILE A 505 -23.25 -12.85 6.57
N LEU A 506 -24.23 -11.97 6.43
CA LEU A 506 -24.33 -10.69 7.15
C LEU A 506 -25.56 -10.73 8.08
N PRO A 507 -25.40 -11.14 9.36
CA PRO A 507 -26.51 -11.19 10.31
C PRO A 507 -27.06 -9.80 10.60
N LYS A 508 -28.38 -9.67 10.66
CA LYS A 508 -29.03 -8.39 11.00
C LYS A 508 -29.04 -8.10 12.51
N LYS A 509 -28.99 -9.12 13.34
CA LYS A 509 -29.07 -9.03 14.80
C LYS A 509 -27.95 -9.84 15.46
N GLY A 510 -27.71 -9.60 16.74
CA GLY A 510 -26.71 -10.32 17.52
C GLY A 510 -25.37 -9.59 17.57
N SER A 511 -24.30 -10.27 18.03
CA SER A 511 -22.95 -9.73 18.26
C SER A 511 -22.00 -9.90 17.06
N ILE A 512 -22.45 -10.57 16.01
CA ILE A 512 -21.62 -10.89 14.83
C ILE A 512 -21.96 -9.94 13.69
N ASN A 513 -20.94 -9.35 13.06
CA ASN A 513 -21.06 -8.54 11.86
C ASN A 513 -21.11 -9.42 10.61
N GLN A 514 -20.19 -10.38 10.51
CA GLN A 514 -20.20 -11.30 9.37
C GLN A 514 -19.58 -12.65 9.69
N HIS A 515 -20.07 -13.67 8.99
CA HIS A 515 -19.35 -14.94 8.78
C HIS A 515 -18.84 -14.97 7.36
N ARG A 516 -17.64 -15.49 7.15
CA ARG A 516 -17.07 -15.71 5.82
C ARG A 516 -16.53 -17.13 5.73
N ILE A 517 -16.96 -17.85 4.69
CA ILE A 517 -16.40 -19.14 4.29
C ILE A 517 -15.67 -18.90 2.99
N GLN A 518 -14.41 -19.32 2.89
CA GLN A 518 -13.57 -19.08 1.73
C GLN A 518 -12.82 -20.35 1.36
N LEU A 519 -12.90 -20.72 0.09
CA LEU A 519 -12.16 -21.80 -0.53
C LEU A 519 -11.16 -21.21 -1.50
N GLU A 520 -9.90 -21.56 -1.32
CA GLU A 520 -8.80 -21.17 -2.22
C GLU A 520 -8.14 -22.42 -2.80
N ASN A 521 -7.85 -22.37 -4.09
CA ASN A 521 -7.13 -23.42 -4.80
C ASN A 521 -5.98 -22.76 -5.57
N PHE A 522 -4.79 -23.18 -5.27
CA PHE A 522 -3.56 -22.76 -5.96
C PHE A 522 -2.87 -23.98 -6.54
N PHE A 523 -2.49 -23.91 -7.82
CA PHE A 523 -1.93 -25.00 -8.56
C PHE A 523 -0.81 -24.52 -9.47
N VAL A 524 0.33 -25.20 -9.49
CA VAL A 524 1.51 -24.85 -10.29
C VAL A 524 1.98 -26.04 -11.09
N LEU A 525 2.28 -25.78 -12.36
CA LEU A 525 2.94 -26.70 -13.28
C LEU A 525 4.33 -26.18 -13.65
N ASN A 526 5.25 -27.08 -13.88
CA ASN A 526 6.52 -26.80 -14.52
C ASN A 526 6.33 -26.43 -16.01
N PRO A 527 7.31 -25.82 -16.70
CA PRO A 527 7.20 -25.46 -18.12
C PRO A 527 6.87 -26.64 -19.06
N ASN A 528 7.33 -27.81 -18.72
CA ASN A 528 7.04 -29.05 -19.46
C ASN A 528 5.65 -29.63 -19.20
N GLY A 529 4.82 -28.98 -18.39
CA GLY A 529 3.47 -29.43 -18.01
C GLY A 529 3.45 -30.42 -16.84
N SER A 530 4.59 -30.86 -16.30
CA SER A 530 4.61 -31.70 -15.10
C SER A 530 4.16 -30.95 -13.86
N PHE A 531 3.60 -31.68 -12.91
CA PHE A 531 3.09 -31.12 -11.66
C PHE A 531 4.23 -30.58 -10.78
N ASN A 532 4.05 -29.37 -10.22
CA ASN A 532 4.98 -28.75 -9.28
C ASN A 532 4.39 -28.69 -7.87
N GLU A 533 3.31 -27.94 -7.67
CA GLU A 533 2.67 -27.88 -6.36
C GLU A 533 1.16 -27.55 -6.43
N ARG A 534 0.49 -27.91 -5.37
CA ARG A 534 -0.92 -27.59 -5.13
C ARG A 534 -1.11 -27.20 -3.66
N ASN A 535 -1.94 -26.19 -3.45
CA ASN A 535 -2.32 -25.70 -2.14
C ASN A 535 -3.84 -25.46 -2.15
N ASN A 536 -4.58 -26.25 -1.38
CA ASN A 536 -6.03 -26.10 -1.22
C ASN A 536 -6.32 -25.66 0.21
N GLN A 537 -7.04 -24.59 0.35
CA GLN A 537 -7.29 -23.95 1.65
C GLN A 537 -8.79 -23.74 1.85
N LEU A 538 -9.31 -24.17 2.98
CA LEU A 538 -10.62 -23.80 3.49
C LEU A 538 -10.42 -22.88 4.70
N ASN A 539 -10.98 -21.69 4.63
CA ASN A 539 -10.93 -20.69 5.68
C ASN A 539 -12.33 -20.31 6.14
N TYR A 540 -12.56 -20.33 7.44
CA TYR A 540 -13.76 -19.80 8.08
C TYR A 540 -13.39 -18.68 9.03
N SER A 541 -14.03 -17.53 8.89
CA SER A 541 -13.80 -16.39 9.78
C SER A 541 -15.09 -15.77 10.28
N ILE A 542 -15.04 -15.26 11.52
CA ILE A 542 -16.11 -14.54 12.19
C ILE A 542 -15.58 -13.16 12.59
N GLU A 543 -16.27 -12.12 12.17
CA GLU A 543 -16.03 -10.76 12.61
C GLU A 543 -17.17 -10.32 13.56
N PHE A 544 -16.78 -9.89 14.75
CA PHE A 544 -17.72 -9.45 15.79
C PHE A 544 -17.92 -7.93 15.76
N LYS A 545 -19.06 -7.46 16.28
CA LYS A 545 -19.33 -6.01 16.48
C LYS A 545 -18.31 -5.35 17.40
N SER A 546 -17.69 -6.10 18.28
CA SER A 546 -16.60 -5.68 19.15
C SER A 546 -15.27 -5.47 18.44
N THR A 547 -15.20 -5.54 17.10
CA THR A 547 -13.97 -5.59 16.29
C THR A 547 -13.11 -6.83 16.48
N SER A 548 -13.46 -7.74 17.42
CA SER A 548 -12.78 -9.02 17.56
C SER A 548 -12.96 -9.87 16.31
N ASN A 549 -11.98 -10.71 16.02
CA ASN A 549 -12.02 -11.61 14.88
C ASN A 549 -11.55 -13.01 15.29
N PHE A 550 -12.21 -14.03 14.78
CA PHE A 550 -11.77 -15.43 14.88
C PHE A 550 -11.62 -16.01 13.49
N GLU A 551 -10.55 -16.74 13.26
CA GLU A 551 -10.25 -17.43 12.01
C GLU A 551 -9.83 -18.87 12.30
N PHE A 552 -10.40 -19.80 11.53
CA PHE A 552 -9.97 -21.18 11.47
C PHE A 552 -9.70 -21.57 10.00
N ARG A 553 -8.54 -22.18 9.76
CA ARG A 553 -8.06 -22.51 8.42
C ARG A 553 -7.48 -23.92 8.38
N VAL A 554 -7.84 -24.66 7.35
CA VAL A 554 -7.25 -25.95 7.01
C VAL A 554 -6.58 -25.79 5.65
N THR A 555 -5.32 -26.20 5.54
CA THR A 555 -4.57 -26.14 4.29
C THR A 555 -4.00 -27.51 3.97
N ALA A 556 -4.30 -28.02 2.78
CA ALA A 556 -3.75 -29.25 2.24
C ALA A 556 -2.73 -28.92 1.15
N PHE A 557 -1.50 -29.35 1.36
CA PHE A 557 -0.37 -29.16 0.46
C PHE A 557 0.01 -30.42 -0.26
N GLN A 558 0.36 -30.28 -1.52
CA GLN A 558 1.11 -31.26 -2.29
C GLN A 558 2.22 -30.53 -3.02
N THR A 559 3.46 -30.84 -2.72
CA THR A 559 4.64 -30.23 -3.36
C THR A 559 5.52 -31.30 -3.96
N ASN A 560 5.91 -31.12 -5.21
CA ASN A 560 6.93 -31.90 -5.86
C ASN A 560 8.21 -31.07 -5.91
N LEU A 561 9.08 -31.23 -4.89
CA LEU A 561 10.37 -30.54 -4.85
C LEU A 561 11.21 -30.90 -6.06
N GLN A 562 11.65 -29.88 -6.80
CA GLN A 562 12.46 -30.06 -8.00
C GLN A 562 13.96 -30.15 -7.66
N PHE A 563 14.38 -29.53 -6.55
CA PHE A 563 15.77 -29.37 -6.13
C PHE A 563 15.91 -29.67 -4.65
N HIS A 564 17.13 -30.03 -4.22
CA HIS A 564 17.47 -30.16 -2.82
C HIS A 564 17.23 -28.82 -2.08
N THR A 565 16.50 -28.87 -0.99
CA THR A 565 16.05 -27.65 -0.30
C THR A 565 16.34 -27.71 1.19
N SER A 566 17.11 -26.75 1.72
CA SER A 566 17.45 -26.64 3.14
C SER A 566 16.42 -25.81 3.89
N PHE A 567 15.90 -26.35 4.99
CA PHE A 567 15.03 -25.66 5.94
C PHE A 567 15.63 -25.60 7.36
N THR A 568 16.64 -26.44 7.61
CA THR A 568 17.38 -26.57 8.87
C THR A 568 18.87 -26.51 8.57
N ASP A 569 19.69 -26.68 9.60
CA ASP A 569 21.15 -26.79 9.48
C ASP A 569 21.60 -28.25 9.21
N GLY A 570 20.66 -29.22 9.12
CA GLY A 570 20.91 -30.60 8.66
C GLY A 570 20.95 -30.72 7.15
N ASP A 571 20.95 -31.97 6.66
CA ASP A 571 20.95 -32.23 5.23
C ASP A 571 19.74 -31.60 4.54
N PRO A 572 19.88 -31.13 3.28
CA PRO A 572 18.76 -30.61 2.52
C PRO A 572 17.76 -31.73 2.17
N LEU A 573 16.47 -31.42 2.23
CA LEU A 573 15.43 -32.34 1.77
C LEU A 573 15.60 -32.67 0.28
N PRO A 574 15.53 -33.95 -0.10
CA PRO A 574 15.72 -34.37 -1.49
C PRO A 574 14.54 -33.96 -2.39
N PRO A 575 14.75 -33.84 -3.70
CA PRO A 575 13.66 -33.78 -4.66
C PRO A 575 12.68 -34.94 -4.46
N GLY A 576 11.40 -34.65 -4.62
CA GLY A 576 10.36 -35.67 -4.40
C GLY A 576 9.00 -35.11 -4.09
N LYS A 577 8.02 -35.98 -3.97
CA LYS A 577 6.62 -35.64 -3.68
C LYS A 577 6.35 -35.66 -2.19
N TYR A 578 5.85 -34.53 -1.69
CA TYR A 578 5.47 -34.32 -0.29
C TYR A 578 3.99 -33.97 -0.20
N LEU A 579 3.28 -34.67 0.68
CA LEU A 579 1.86 -34.44 1.01
C LEU A 579 1.76 -34.11 2.47
N TYR A 580 1.17 -32.96 2.79
CA TYR A 580 1.04 -32.55 4.18
C TYR A 580 -0.11 -31.58 4.40
N ASN A 581 -0.60 -31.52 5.65
CA ASN A 581 -1.69 -30.65 6.05
C ASN A 581 -1.26 -29.77 7.21
N GLN A 582 -1.86 -28.58 7.27
CA GLN A 582 -1.70 -27.62 8.37
C GLN A 582 -3.07 -27.11 8.82
N PHE A 583 -3.17 -26.90 10.14
CA PHE A 583 -4.33 -26.31 10.79
C PHE A 583 -3.89 -25.02 11.43
N THR A 584 -4.60 -23.93 11.13
CA THR A 584 -4.30 -22.62 11.68
C THR A 584 -5.54 -22.08 12.38
N THR A 585 -5.36 -21.58 13.59
CA THR A 585 -6.37 -20.80 14.30
C THR A 585 -5.78 -19.44 14.68
N ARG A 586 -6.59 -18.38 14.56
CA ARG A 586 -6.23 -17.01 14.93
C ARG A 586 -7.37 -16.36 15.68
N TYR A 587 -7.01 -15.56 16.66
CA TYR A 587 -7.96 -14.75 17.38
C TYR A 587 -7.39 -13.36 17.63
N SER A 588 -8.20 -12.33 17.47
CA SER A 588 -7.88 -10.96 17.84
C SER A 588 -8.99 -10.37 18.70
N THR A 589 -8.59 -9.66 19.76
CA THR A 589 -9.50 -8.96 20.66
C THR A 589 -9.95 -7.62 20.10
N ASP A 590 -10.81 -6.92 20.82
CA ASP A 590 -11.28 -5.58 20.50
C ASP A 590 -10.12 -4.57 20.45
N THR A 591 -9.82 -4.08 19.24
CA THR A 591 -8.72 -3.15 18.99
C THR A 591 -8.97 -1.72 19.49
N ARG A 592 -10.19 -1.39 19.94
CA ARG A 592 -10.54 -0.08 20.54
C ARG A 592 -10.12 0.03 22.01
N LYS A 593 -9.86 -1.12 22.65
CA LYS A 593 -9.48 -1.19 24.07
C LYS A 593 -8.04 -0.77 24.27
N MET A 594 -7.74 -0.29 25.50
CA MET A 594 -6.38 0.08 25.92
C MET A 594 -5.41 -1.10 25.75
N PHE A 595 -5.86 -2.29 26.13
CA PHE A 595 -5.13 -3.55 25.92
C PHE A 595 -5.83 -4.35 24.84
N SER A 596 -5.10 -4.74 23.83
CA SER A 596 -5.54 -5.67 22.79
C SER A 596 -4.45 -6.67 22.48
N PHE A 597 -4.84 -7.88 22.08
CA PHE A 597 -3.90 -8.89 21.65
C PHE A 597 -4.43 -9.64 20.43
N LYS A 598 -3.49 -10.16 19.65
CA LYS A 598 -3.74 -11.14 18.60
C LYS A 598 -2.89 -12.35 18.89
N THR A 599 -3.45 -13.53 18.66
CA THR A 599 -2.71 -14.79 18.78
C THR A 599 -3.02 -15.69 17.61
N GLY A 600 -2.05 -16.48 17.20
CA GLY A 600 -2.16 -17.45 16.13
C GLY A 600 -1.38 -18.71 16.44
N LEU A 601 -1.98 -19.86 16.14
CA LEU A 601 -1.36 -21.16 16.24
C LEU A 601 -1.50 -21.87 14.91
N THR A 602 -0.40 -22.33 14.34
CA THR A 602 -0.39 -23.23 13.18
C THR A 602 0.31 -24.52 13.58
N MET A 603 -0.34 -25.64 13.34
CA MET A 603 0.23 -26.96 13.62
C MET A 603 -0.01 -27.92 12.45
N GLY A 604 0.83 -28.93 12.34
CA GLY A 604 0.70 -29.97 11.31
C GLY A 604 2.04 -30.49 10.83
N LYS A 605 2.12 -30.75 9.54
CA LYS A 605 3.34 -31.13 8.88
C LYS A 605 3.88 -30.01 8.00
N TYR A 606 5.18 -30.04 7.76
CA TYR A 606 5.87 -29.20 6.80
C TYR A 606 6.79 -30.08 5.98
N TYR A 607 6.44 -30.37 4.72
CA TYR A 607 7.02 -31.46 3.93
C TYR A 607 6.93 -32.80 4.69
N SER A 608 8.07 -33.42 5.04
CA SER A 608 8.17 -34.66 5.81
C SER A 608 8.23 -34.45 7.34
N GLY A 609 8.51 -33.21 7.80
CA GLY A 609 8.70 -32.87 9.20
C GLY A 609 7.42 -32.45 9.91
N LYS A 610 7.49 -32.29 11.23
CA LYS A 610 6.47 -31.67 12.07
C LYS A 610 6.67 -30.15 12.07
N TYR A 611 5.57 -29.42 12.15
CA TYR A 611 5.56 -27.96 12.17
C TYR A 611 4.69 -27.44 13.29
N LEU A 612 5.23 -26.47 14.02
CA LEU A 612 4.51 -25.69 15.00
C LEU A 612 4.92 -24.22 14.83
N GLN A 613 3.96 -23.34 14.62
CA GLN A 613 4.14 -21.89 14.68
C GLN A 613 3.22 -21.30 15.73
N TYR A 614 3.78 -20.47 16.57
CA TYR A 614 3.01 -19.63 17.48
C TYR A 614 3.33 -18.16 17.19
N SER A 615 2.30 -17.34 17.04
CA SER A 615 2.41 -15.89 16.85
C SER A 615 1.59 -15.17 17.90
N ALA A 616 2.12 -14.07 18.42
CA ALA A 616 1.44 -13.21 19.37
C ALA A 616 1.75 -11.75 19.07
N GLU A 617 0.75 -10.89 19.18
CA GLU A 617 0.88 -9.44 19.18
C GLU A 617 0.14 -8.90 20.40
N ALA A 618 0.83 -8.25 21.30
CA ALA A 618 0.25 -7.56 22.44
C ALA A 618 0.40 -6.05 22.23
N THR A 619 -0.68 -5.31 22.39
CA THR A 619 -0.68 -3.87 22.22
C THR A 619 -1.31 -3.18 23.42
N PHE A 620 -0.57 -2.22 23.99
CA PHE A 620 -1.05 -1.26 24.97
C PHE A 620 -1.17 0.11 24.30
N ARG A 621 -2.31 0.79 24.44
CA ARG A 621 -2.55 2.13 23.92
C ARG A 621 -3.13 3.06 24.98
N SER A 622 -2.41 4.14 25.29
CA SER A 622 -2.96 5.32 25.91
C SER A 622 -3.27 6.34 24.81
N GLN A 623 -4.49 6.25 24.30
CA GLN A 623 -4.93 6.98 23.10
C GLN A 623 -4.99 8.49 23.34
N PRO A 624 -4.53 9.31 22.39
CA PRO A 624 -3.80 8.97 21.14
C PRO A 624 -2.27 9.09 21.29
N TRP A 625 -1.74 9.17 22.52
CA TRP A 625 -0.39 9.64 22.84
C TRP A 625 0.70 8.55 22.80
N LEU A 626 0.36 7.35 23.28
CA LEU A 626 1.33 6.26 23.45
C LEU A 626 0.79 4.95 22.91
N THR A 627 1.58 4.28 22.09
CA THR A 627 1.36 2.88 21.69
C THR A 627 2.63 2.08 21.98
N ILE A 628 2.48 0.99 22.74
CA ILE A 628 3.51 -0.02 22.94
C ILE A 628 2.97 -1.32 22.34
N GLN A 629 3.68 -1.86 21.36
CA GLN A 629 3.33 -3.11 20.70
C GLN A 629 4.50 -4.09 20.81
N LEU A 630 4.18 -5.33 21.11
CA LEU A 630 5.12 -6.45 21.11
C LEU A 630 4.64 -7.51 20.14
N ASP A 631 5.37 -7.71 19.05
CA ASP A 631 5.17 -8.82 18.13
C ASP A 631 6.16 -9.94 18.46
N ALA A 632 5.68 -11.16 18.56
CA ALA A 632 6.48 -12.36 18.78
C ALA A 632 6.05 -13.47 17.83
N GLU A 633 7.01 -14.16 17.24
CA GLU A 633 6.79 -15.34 16.41
C GLU A 633 7.81 -16.41 16.74
N TYR A 634 7.33 -17.62 16.97
CA TYR A 634 8.13 -18.80 17.18
C TYR A 634 7.76 -19.86 16.15
N ASN A 635 8.74 -20.38 15.43
CA ASN A 635 8.58 -21.48 14.50
C ASN A 635 9.47 -22.64 14.89
N LYS A 636 8.89 -23.82 14.99
CA LYS A 636 9.60 -25.08 15.23
C LYS A 636 9.42 -25.99 14.02
N LEU A 637 10.53 -26.35 13.39
CA LEU A 637 10.64 -27.38 12.38
C LEU A 637 11.33 -28.59 12.98
N ASP A 638 10.76 -29.80 12.82
CA ASP A 638 11.27 -31.04 13.39
C ASP A 638 11.21 -32.15 12.34
N PHE A 639 12.29 -32.32 11.61
CA PHE A 639 12.47 -33.38 10.63
C PHE A 639 13.23 -34.57 11.25
N ALA A 640 13.00 -35.76 10.72
CA ALA A 640 13.82 -36.93 11.08
C ALA A 640 15.26 -36.72 10.60
N GLU A 641 16.20 -37.37 11.25
CA GLU A 641 17.59 -37.43 10.80
C GLU A 641 17.68 -38.02 9.39
N PRO A 642 18.56 -37.49 8.50
CA PRO A 642 19.61 -36.48 8.78
C PRO A 642 19.18 -35.02 8.56
N TYR A 643 17.89 -34.73 8.35
CA TYR A 643 17.39 -33.40 7.97
C TYR A 643 17.29 -32.41 9.14
N GLY A 644 17.39 -32.89 10.38
CA GLY A 644 17.56 -32.08 11.57
C GLY A 644 16.35 -31.27 12.03
N LYS A 645 16.59 -30.38 12.99
CA LYS A 645 15.55 -29.54 13.63
C LYS A 645 15.98 -28.09 13.60
N ARG A 646 14.99 -27.18 13.60
CA ARG A 646 15.26 -25.74 13.70
C ARG A 646 14.19 -25.02 14.51
N ASN A 647 14.65 -24.15 15.41
CA ASN A 647 13.81 -23.25 16.16
C ASN A 647 14.13 -21.82 15.71
N LEU A 648 13.11 -21.07 15.28
CA LEU A 648 13.27 -19.72 14.80
C LEU A 648 12.45 -18.76 15.65
N PHE A 649 13.10 -17.72 16.15
CA PHE A 649 12.51 -16.68 16.96
C PHE A 649 12.56 -15.35 16.22
N LEU A 650 11.43 -14.64 16.19
CA LEU A 650 11.32 -13.25 15.82
C LEU A 650 10.60 -12.50 16.94
N LEU A 651 11.24 -11.49 17.53
CA LEU A 651 10.66 -10.61 18.52
C LEU A 651 10.81 -9.17 18.06
N ALA A 652 9.71 -8.41 18.03
CA ALA A 652 9.72 -7.08 17.45
C ALA A 652 8.91 -6.07 18.29
N PRO A 653 9.45 -5.59 19.44
CA PRO A 653 8.85 -4.52 20.21
C PRO A 653 8.90 -3.18 19.47
N ARG A 654 7.80 -2.42 19.53
CA ARG A 654 7.66 -1.09 18.99
C ARG A 654 7.04 -0.15 20.03
N ILE A 655 7.64 1.02 20.19
CA ILE A 655 7.15 2.08 21.05
C ILE A 655 6.93 3.32 20.18
N GLU A 656 5.72 3.87 20.21
CA GLU A 656 5.37 5.11 19.53
C GLU A 656 4.85 6.11 20.54
N ILE A 657 5.49 7.29 20.61
CA ILE A 657 5.07 8.41 21.43
C ILE A 657 4.73 9.57 20.50
N ASN A 658 3.50 10.03 20.57
CA ASN A 658 3.00 11.20 19.85
C ASN A 658 2.90 12.35 20.82
N PHE A 659 3.89 13.24 20.90
CA PHE A 659 3.87 14.42 21.78
C PHE A 659 2.83 15.43 21.31
N SER A 660 2.58 15.48 20.00
CA SER A 660 1.56 16.28 19.34
C SER A 660 1.33 15.75 17.93
N ASN A 661 0.45 16.39 17.13
CA ASN A 661 0.31 16.14 15.69
C ASN A 661 1.52 16.63 14.85
N LYS A 662 2.59 17.14 15.51
CA LYS A 662 3.81 17.63 14.88
C LYS A 662 5.08 16.93 15.34
N ILE A 663 5.10 16.32 16.52
CA ILE A 663 6.32 15.73 17.11
C ILE A 663 6.03 14.28 17.49
N PHE A 664 6.82 13.37 16.92
CA PHE A 664 6.67 11.94 17.06
C PHE A 664 8.00 11.29 17.41
N TRP A 665 7.97 10.31 18.29
CA TRP A 665 9.12 9.45 18.56
C TRP A 665 8.71 7.99 18.40
N THR A 666 9.42 7.27 17.55
CA THR A 666 9.20 5.85 17.29
C THR A 666 10.49 5.09 17.52
N THR A 667 10.45 4.09 18.39
CA THR A 667 11.54 3.12 18.55
C THR A 667 11.05 1.74 18.16
N PHE A 668 11.75 1.10 17.27
CA PHE A 668 11.46 -0.22 16.76
C PHE A 668 12.68 -1.12 16.93
N MET A 669 12.50 -2.25 17.59
CA MET A 669 13.55 -3.23 17.80
C MET A 669 13.15 -4.53 17.12
N GLN A 670 14.14 -5.31 16.64
CA GLN A 670 13.87 -6.60 15.99
C GLN A 670 14.98 -7.59 16.31
N TYR A 671 14.63 -8.66 17.03
CA TYR A 671 15.49 -9.80 17.28
C TYR A 671 15.07 -10.95 16.37
N ASN A 672 15.95 -11.42 15.52
CA ASN A 672 15.67 -12.45 14.52
C ASN A 672 16.80 -13.47 14.46
N THR A 673 16.51 -14.69 14.91
CA THR A 673 17.49 -15.78 14.92
C THR A 673 17.79 -16.33 13.53
N GLN A 674 16.84 -16.29 12.59
CA GLN A 674 17.07 -16.74 11.21
C GLN A 674 18.12 -15.90 10.48
N ARG A 675 18.15 -14.59 10.76
CA ARG A 675 19.10 -13.64 10.14
C ARG A 675 20.33 -13.35 11.00
N ASN A 676 20.44 -13.99 12.16
CA ASN A 676 21.44 -13.68 13.16
C ASN A 676 21.56 -12.16 13.39
N ASN A 677 20.44 -11.52 13.70
CA ASN A 677 20.37 -10.06 13.78
C ASN A 677 19.48 -9.57 14.92
N PHE A 678 20.00 -8.59 15.69
CA PHE A 678 19.22 -7.75 16.58
C PHE A 678 19.41 -6.30 16.14
N ASN A 679 18.32 -5.64 15.80
CA ASN A 679 18.30 -4.27 15.28
C ASN A 679 17.53 -3.37 16.24
N ILE A 680 18.06 -2.17 16.48
CA ILE A 680 17.37 -1.06 17.14
C ILE A 680 17.31 0.10 16.16
N ASN A 681 16.11 0.63 15.91
CA ASN A 681 15.91 1.84 15.12
C ASN A 681 15.03 2.81 15.93
N SER A 682 15.58 3.97 16.24
CA SER A 682 14.90 5.01 17.01
C SER A 682 14.86 6.30 16.20
N ARG A 683 13.67 6.82 15.94
CA ARG A 683 13.43 7.97 15.09
C ARG A 683 12.60 9.02 15.80
N LEU A 684 13.16 10.22 15.93
CA LEU A 684 12.46 11.45 16.27
C LEU A 684 12.11 12.18 14.98
N GLN A 685 10.85 12.58 14.81
CA GLN A 685 10.36 13.40 13.71
C GLN A 685 9.70 14.64 14.27
N TRP A 686 10.05 15.81 13.76
CA TRP A 686 9.42 17.08 14.06
C TRP A 686 8.97 17.75 12.76
N ARG A 687 7.64 17.79 12.54
CA ARG A 687 7.00 18.50 11.44
C ARG A 687 6.80 19.95 11.83
N TYR A 688 7.81 20.79 11.59
CA TYR A 688 7.82 22.20 11.99
C TYR A 688 6.96 23.09 11.09
N LYS A 689 6.69 22.66 9.83
CA LYS A 689 5.72 23.24 8.90
C LYS A 689 5.02 22.12 8.11
N PRO A 690 3.85 22.38 7.48
CA PRO A 690 3.23 21.36 6.61
C PRO A 690 4.21 20.84 5.56
N ALA A 691 4.35 19.51 5.46
CA ALA A 691 5.26 18.79 4.59
C ALA A 691 6.76 19.15 4.75
N SER A 692 7.16 19.81 5.85
CA SER A 692 8.54 20.16 6.18
C SER A 692 8.93 19.53 7.50
N ASP A 693 9.89 18.63 7.49
CA ASP A 693 10.22 17.76 8.60
C ASP A 693 11.70 17.85 8.97
N PHE A 694 11.98 17.74 10.26
CA PHE A 694 13.27 17.39 10.81
C PHE A 694 13.23 15.95 11.31
N PHE A 695 14.24 15.16 10.96
CA PHE A 695 14.41 13.78 11.42
C PHE A 695 15.75 13.62 12.13
N LEU A 696 15.71 12.89 13.23
CA LEU A 696 16.89 12.34 13.88
C LEU A 696 16.69 10.83 14.02
N VAL A 697 17.55 10.05 13.37
CA VAL A 697 17.43 8.59 13.31
C VAL A 697 18.67 7.93 13.86
N TYR A 698 18.51 7.12 14.89
CA TYR A 698 19.57 6.27 15.43
C TYR A 698 19.28 4.81 15.07
N THR A 699 20.26 4.15 14.46
CA THR A 699 20.19 2.73 14.13
C THR A 699 21.38 2.01 14.74
N ASP A 700 21.15 0.88 15.38
CA ASP A 700 22.20 0.01 15.93
C ASP A 700 21.89 -1.45 15.60
N ASN A 701 22.87 -2.16 15.05
CA ASN A 701 22.74 -3.55 14.64
C ASN A 701 23.73 -4.42 15.39
N TYR A 702 23.24 -5.55 15.89
CA TYR A 702 24.02 -6.54 16.64
C TYR A 702 23.80 -7.94 16.04
N TYR A 703 24.72 -8.85 16.36
CA TYR A 703 24.47 -10.28 16.19
C TYR A 703 23.49 -10.77 17.26
N SER A 704 22.61 -11.71 16.90
CA SER A 704 21.79 -12.44 17.87
C SER A 704 22.58 -13.60 18.49
N ASP A 705 23.64 -14.05 17.82
CA ASP A 705 24.63 -15.01 18.32
C ASP A 705 26.02 -14.70 17.73
N PRO A 706 27.04 -14.38 18.56
CA PRO A 706 26.95 -14.10 20.00
C PRO A 706 26.12 -12.85 20.30
N PHE A 707 25.26 -12.95 21.31
CA PHE A 707 24.28 -11.92 21.65
C PHE A 707 24.93 -10.56 21.96
N LEU A 708 24.40 -9.49 21.36
CA LEU A 708 24.83 -8.09 21.52
C LEU A 708 26.27 -7.78 21.02
N LYS A 709 26.90 -8.66 20.25
CA LYS A 709 28.12 -8.27 19.52
C LYS A 709 27.73 -7.29 18.42
N ASN A 710 28.23 -6.05 18.49
CA ASN A 710 27.85 -4.97 17.59
C ASN A 710 28.37 -5.22 16.16
N LYS A 711 27.51 -5.02 15.17
CA LYS A 711 27.81 -5.06 13.73
C LYS A 711 28.13 -3.67 13.19
N ASN A 712 27.15 -2.79 13.30
CA ASN A 712 27.27 -1.41 12.84
C ASN A 712 26.26 -0.52 13.55
N ARG A 713 26.52 0.77 13.56
CA ARG A 713 25.62 1.79 14.06
C ARG A 713 25.65 3.02 13.18
N ALA A 714 24.57 3.77 13.19
CA ALA A 714 24.43 5.02 12.45
C ALA A 714 23.60 6.02 13.24
N LEU A 715 24.01 7.27 13.19
CA LEU A 715 23.20 8.42 13.58
C LEU A 715 23.03 9.30 12.35
N VAL A 716 21.79 9.54 11.96
CA VAL A 716 21.44 10.34 10.78
C VAL A 716 20.54 11.48 11.20
N PHE A 717 20.84 12.68 10.77
CA PHE A 717 19.86 13.76 10.79
C PHE A 717 19.50 14.17 9.37
N LYS A 718 18.24 14.62 9.17
CA LYS A 718 17.75 15.19 7.93
C LYS A 718 16.83 16.36 8.20
N LEU A 719 17.00 17.42 7.43
CA LEU A 719 16.09 18.56 7.41
C LEU A 719 15.64 18.79 5.98
N ASN A 720 14.33 18.84 5.75
CA ASN A 720 13.74 19.22 4.48
C ASN A 720 12.78 20.39 4.64
N TYR A 721 12.67 21.24 3.63
CA TYR A 721 11.76 22.37 3.60
C TYR A 721 10.94 22.39 2.32
N TRP A 722 9.61 22.43 2.46
CA TRP A 722 8.70 22.51 1.32
C TRP A 722 8.35 23.97 1.01
N LEU A 723 8.93 24.48 -0.08
CA LEU A 723 8.68 25.82 -0.60
C LEU A 723 7.68 25.74 -1.76
N ASN A 724 6.56 26.45 -1.68
CA ASN A 724 5.61 26.63 -2.79
C ASN A 724 5.78 28.03 -3.38
N LEU A 725 6.02 28.09 -4.68
CA LEU A 725 6.15 29.32 -5.47
C LEU A 725 4.85 29.68 -6.15
#